data_52fa145a5e966f1a931d74ad85ef38f1
#
_entry.id   52fa145a5e966f1a931d74ad85ef38f1
#
_cell.length_a   1.000
_cell.length_b   1.000
_cell.length_c   1.000
_cell.angle_alpha   90.00
_cell.angle_beta   90.00
_cell.angle_gamma   90.00
#
_symmetry.space_group_name_H-M   'P 1'
#
loop_
_entity.id
_entity.type
_entity.pdbx_description
1 polymer ?
#
loop_
_entity_poly.entity_id
_entity_poly.type
_entity_poly.pdbx_seq_one_letter_code
_entity_poly.pdbx_strand_id
1 'polypeptide(L)'
;MAHRLEKIFQPKTIAAIGASDQEGSVGNALIKNLLKGTFTGKIYPVNPGHPTIQGLKSYHTVREIPDQIDLAVIATPAKAVPRVVDECGKAGVGGLVILSAGFNEAGEAGTSMYNEILQTARQYDMRVIGPNCLGFINPAMGLNASFAADMALPGKIAFISQSGALCTSILDWSLDQSVGFSHFVSIGSMVDVGFGDLIDYFGTDSQTACILIYMESLKYPRQFMSAARAFARNKPIILLKSGKSEAGAKASMSHTGSLAGSDAVFRAAFRRAGILQVDTIEQLFDLAQAVATQPLLTGNRLAIVTNAGGPGVLATDFLTSNGGKLAALSPKTMDRLDAVLPSHWSHNNPVDILGDANAEKYQEAILSCAEDEEVDAILVILTPQDVTDPTSIAKAVVNCKKHKPIFACWMGEAEVKAGREVLEAGKIPNYRYPENAVDVFLKMYHYSRSLELLYETPPNIPESLDFEKEPAQKLVRSILRSGRHQMTELEAKQLINYYGIPTPPGKVLQSAESAANYALEIGFPVVMKIASAEIAHKSDIGGVVLDIISPEAAKAAFDKIMANTQHHFPAANLEGVRVEKMINKKYELLIGAKKDPIFGPVIVFGSGGVLVELYNDTNMGLPPLNMALAKRIIENTKVYQLLQGYRGMPGVDIEAVQFLLVKFAYLLMDLPEIKEIDINPYAIDEEGGLALDAHIVLDQDFVPDAKLPYKHLVIPPYPAQYQREVVMKNGKKALLRPIRPEDEPLEAGMFGQLSKRSIYMRFFGFVPHVSHELLTRFTQIDYDREMAIIAEVEENGKKKMAGVVRIISDPWKETAEYAIVVADPWQALGLGDVMTDFILEIARDMGIEKVHAEVLNVNKIMNGMLEDRGFTRKDADLGVNYMELSI
;
A
#
# COMPACT_ATOMS: atom_id res chain seq x y z
N MET A 1 -0.45 17.75 -18.64
CA MET A 1 0.99 17.75 -19.00
C MET A 1 1.45 16.35 -19.35
N ALA A 2 2.41 16.24 -20.29
CA ALA A 2 3.04 14.96 -20.57
C ALA A 2 3.81 14.46 -19.34
N HIS A 3 3.59 13.19 -18.94
CA HIS A 3 4.31 12.60 -17.83
C HIS A 3 5.82 12.51 -18.18
N ARG A 4 6.71 12.81 -17.21
CA ARG A 4 8.18 12.77 -17.43
C ARG A 4 8.71 11.46 -18.04
N LEU A 5 8.01 10.33 -17.80
CA LEU A 5 8.38 9.03 -18.38
C LEU A 5 7.83 8.81 -19.81
N GLU A 6 7.03 9.74 -20.33
CA GLU A 6 6.46 9.61 -21.69
C GLU A 6 7.54 9.51 -22.75
N LYS A 7 8.64 10.28 -22.64
CA LYS A 7 9.78 10.20 -23.54
C LYS A 7 10.50 8.84 -23.52
N ILE A 8 10.39 8.11 -22.41
CA ILE A 8 10.96 6.76 -22.32
C ILE A 8 10.00 5.75 -22.97
N PHE A 9 8.70 5.77 -22.58
CA PHE A 9 7.75 4.73 -23.00
C PHE A 9 7.05 5.00 -24.33
N GLN A 10 7.04 6.27 -24.81
CA GLN A 10 6.44 6.70 -26.06
C GLN A 10 7.42 7.56 -26.89
N PRO A 11 8.67 7.12 -27.10
CA PRO A 11 9.66 7.89 -27.82
C PRO A 11 9.32 8.00 -29.32
N LYS A 12 9.67 9.11 -29.94
CA LYS A 12 9.67 9.29 -31.41
C LYS A 12 11.05 9.06 -32.01
N THR A 13 12.10 9.24 -31.20
CA THR A 13 13.49 9.12 -31.62
C THR A 13 14.30 8.34 -30.57
N ILE A 14 15.05 7.35 -31.02
CA ILE A 14 15.82 6.43 -30.14
C ILE A 14 17.28 6.41 -30.57
N ALA A 15 18.20 6.64 -29.64
CA ALA A 15 19.63 6.39 -29.81
C ALA A 15 19.99 5.03 -29.16
N ALA A 16 20.47 4.08 -29.94
CA ALA A 16 20.98 2.78 -29.49
C ALA A 16 22.49 2.89 -29.26
N ILE A 17 22.92 3.17 -28.03
CA ILE A 17 24.33 3.43 -27.71
C ILE A 17 25.04 2.13 -27.32
N GLY A 18 26.09 1.78 -28.03
CA GLY A 18 26.75 0.47 -27.96
C GLY A 18 26.13 -0.56 -28.89
N ALA A 19 25.32 -0.13 -29.87
CA ALA A 19 24.81 -0.98 -30.92
C ALA A 19 25.97 -1.69 -31.66
N SER A 20 25.77 -2.94 -32.09
CA SER A 20 26.85 -3.75 -32.64
C SER A 20 26.32 -4.77 -33.66
N ASP A 21 27.13 -5.10 -34.66
CA ASP A 21 26.90 -6.24 -35.58
C ASP A 21 27.42 -7.57 -35.02
N GLN A 22 28.18 -7.54 -33.91
CA GLN A 22 28.73 -8.73 -33.28
C GLN A 22 27.61 -9.61 -32.68
N GLU A 23 27.40 -10.78 -33.30
CA GLU A 23 26.41 -11.75 -32.80
C GLU A 23 26.68 -12.18 -31.36
N GLY A 24 25.60 -12.39 -30.58
CA GLY A 24 25.65 -12.76 -29.16
C GLY A 24 25.94 -11.59 -28.22
N SER A 25 26.17 -10.36 -28.71
CA SER A 25 26.31 -9.18 -27.86
C SER A 25 24.95 -8.54 -27.54
N VAL A 26 24.83 -7.92 -26.34
CA VAL A 26 23.64 -7.17 -25.95
C VAL A 26 23.31 -6.05 -26.95
N GLY A 27 24.33 -5.35 -27.45
CA GLY A 27 24.14 -4.30 -28.46
C GLY A 27 23.62 -4.80 -29.79
N ASN A 28 23.94 -6.05 -30.15
CA ASN A 28 23.40 -6.71 -31.36
C ASN A 28 21.94 -7.12 -31.17
N ALA A 29 21.61 -7.72 -30.03
CA ALA A 29 20.25 -8.09 -29.70
C ALA A 29 19.33 -6.85 -29.64
N LEU A 30 19.79 -5.78 -28.99
CA LEU A 30 19.05 -4.50 -28.87
C LEU A 30 18.72 -3.92 -30.26
N ILE A 31 19.73 -3.74 -31.12
CA ILE A 31 19.48 -3.11 -32.43
C ILE A 31 18.61 -3.98 -33.32
N LYS A 32 18.78 -5.30 -33.29
CA LYS A 32 17.92 -6.25 -34.02
C LYS A 32 16.45 -6.15 -33.53
N ASN A 33 16.23 -6.07 -32.23
CA ASN A 33 14.90 -5.97 -31.65
C ASN A 33 14.21 -4.63 -32.00
N LEU A 34 14.94 -3.52 -31.94
CA LEU A 34 14.43 -2.22 -32.35
C LEU A 34 13.99 -2.20 -33.82
N LEU A 35 14.71 -2.91 -34.70
CA LEU A 35 14.45 -2.97 -36.15
C LEU A 35 13.42 -4.05 -36.55
N LYS A 36 13.27 -5.13 -35.76
CA LYS A 36 12.34 -6.23 -36.03
C LYS A 36 10.88 -5.84 -35.79
N GLY A 37 10.61 -4.89 -34.92
CA GLY A 37 9.26 -4.42 -34.54
C GLY A 37 8.61 -3.53 -35.62
N THR A 38 7.37 -3.15 -35.38
CA THR A 38 6.60 -2.21 -36.22
C THR A 38 6.75 -0.75 -35.76
N PHE A 39 7.74 -0.45 -34.95
CA PHE A 39 8.02 0.87 -34.46
C PHE A 39 8.28 1.86 -35.62
N THR A 40 7.52 2.96 -35.64
CA THR A 40 7.55 3.95 -36.73
C THR A 40 8.47 5.15 -36.45
N GLY A 41 9.08 5.21 -35.25
CA GLY A 41 10.01 6.27 -34.90
C GLY A 41 11.40 6.07 -35.52
N LYS A 42 12.28 7.06 -35.37
CA LYS A 42 13.65 7.01 -35.92
C LYS A 42 14.60 6.33 -34.94
N ILE A 43 15.46 5.48 -35.46
CA ILE A 43 16.47 4.74 -34.69
C ILE A 43 17.87 5.12 -35.17
N TYR A 44 18.73 5.55 -34.23
CA TYR A 44 20.09 5.99 -34.45
C TYR A 44 21.09 5.10 -33.73
N PRO A 45 21.81 4.18 -34.44
CA PRO A 45 22.93 3.45 -33.84
C PRO A 45 24.08 4.40 -33.48
N VAL A 46 24.65 4.20 -32.28
CA VAL A 46 25.82 4.96 -31.81
C VAL A 46 26.93 3.99 -31.45
N ASN A 47 28.02 4.03 -32.20
CA ASN A 47 29.23 3.22 -32.00
C ASN A 47 30.45 3.90 -32.63
N PRO A 48 31.50 4.25 -31.83
CA PRO A 48 32.66 4.93 -32.34
C PRO A 48 33.53 4.09 -33.30
N GLY A 49 33.39 2.74 -33.32
CA GLY A 49 34.19 1.83 -34.09
C GLY A 49 33.65 1.47 -35.46
N HIS A 50 32.36 1.78 -35.73
CA HIS A 50 31.68 1.31 -36.95
C HIS A 50 30.86 2.42 -37.61
N PRO A 51 31.07 2.70 -38.92
CA PRO A 51 30.32 3.75 -39.63
C PRO A 51 28.87 3.33 -39.99
N THR A 52 28.60 2.04 -40.00
CA THR A 52 27.25 1.46 -40.22
C THR A 52 27.01 0.28 -39.30
N ILE A 53 25.77 0.10 -38.84
CA ILE A 53 25.33 -1.05 -38.05
C ILE A 53 23.94 -1.46 -38.53
N GLN A 54 23.74 -2.74 -38.83
CA GLN A 54 22.50 -3.30 -39.39
C GLN A 54 22.01 -2.49 -40.62
N GLY A 55 22.96 -1.99 -41.45
CA GLY A 55 22.67 -1.19 -42.64
C GLY A 55 22.29 0.28 -42.38
N LEU A 56 22.17 0.69 -41.11
CA LEU A 56 21.92 2.09 -40.72
C LEU A 56 23.24 2.85 -40.54
N LYS A 57 23.23 4.16 -40.84
CA LYS A 57 24.36 5.04 -40.52
C LYS A 57 24.55 5.07 -39.00
N SER A 58 25.77 4.80 -38.55
CA SER A 58 26.17 4.88 -37.15
C SER A 58 26.86 6.22 -36.86
N TYR A 59 26.68 6.73 -35.65
CA TYR A 59 27.30 7.96 -35.16
C TYR A 59 28.37 7.63 -34.12
N HIS A 60 29.43 8.43 -34.02
CA HIS A 60 30.47 8.20 -33.02
C HIS A 60 29.97 8.54 -31.60
N THR A 61 29.19 9.58 -31.50
CA THR A 61 28.59 10.05 -30.23
C THR A 61 27.13 10.44 -30.47
N VAL A 62 26.30 10.44 -29.40
CA VAL A 62 24.91 10.90 -29.44
C VAL A 62 24.80 12.38 -29.88
N ARG A 63 25.83 13.20 -29.61
CA ARG A 63 25.90 14.62 -29.97
C ARG A 63 25.99 14.90 -31.47
N GLU A 64 26.38 13.92 -32.26
CA GLU A 64 26.48 14.03 -33.74
C GLU A 64 25.15 13.75 -34.45
N ILE A 65 24.14 13.24 -33.71
CA ILE A 65 22.83 12.95 -34.27
C ILE A 65 22.10 14.26 -34.54
N PRO A 66 21.56 14.46 -35.75
CA PRO A 66 20.97 15.74 -36.15
C PRO A 66 19.60 16.03 -35.49
N ASP A 67 18.90 14.99 -35.04
CA ASP A 67 17.57 15.08 -34.45
C ASP A 67 17.66 15.12 -32.92
N GLN A 68 16.66 15.74 -32.28
CA GLN A 68 16.47 15.66 -30.82
C GLN A 68 16.13 14.21 -30.44
N ILE A 69 16.82 13.67 -29.46
CA ILE A 69 16.62 12.30 -29.00
C ILE A 69 15.69 12.26 -27.78
N ASP A 70 14.60 11.52 -27.90
CA ASP A 70 13.69 11.29 -26.77
C ASP A 70 14.25 10.25 -25.81
N LEU A 71 14.77 9.12 -26.33
CA LEU A 71 15.26 7.98 -25.57
C LEU A 71 16.66 7.53 -26.01
N ALA A 72 17.57 7.37 -25.07
CA ALA A 72 18.82 6.65 -25.29
C ALA A 72 18.82 5.30 -24.54
N VAL A 73 19.06 4.21 -25.27
CA VAL A 73 19.23 2.86 -24.71
C VAL A 73 20.72 2.51 -24.73
N ILE A 74 21.30 2.28 -23.55
CA ILE A 74 22.75 2.17 -23.34
C ILE A 74 23.12 0.71 -23.08
N ALA A 75 23.95 0.15 -23.98
CA ALA A 75 24.49 -1.22 -23.94
C ALA A 75 26.04 -1.23 -24.00
N THR A 76 26.66 -0.24 -23.34
CA THR A 76 28.16 -0.13 -23.29
C THR A 76 28.69 -0.78 -22.00
N PRO A 77 30.00 -1.11 -21.93
CA PRO A 77 30.61 -1.57 -20.68
C PRO A 77 30.40 -0.56 -19.54
N ALA A 78 30.18 -1.03 -18.29
CA ALA A 78 29.85 -0.21 -17.13
C ALA A 78 30.76 1.03 -16.94
N LYS A 79 32.08 0.85 -17.12
CA LYS A 79 33.06 1.94 -16.99
C LYS A 79 32.85 3.11 -17.97
N ALA A 80 32.18 2.88 -19.08
CA ALA A 80 31.89 3.94 -20.07
C ALA A 80 30.57 4.66 -19.81
N VAL A 81 29.66 4.04 -19.04
CA VAL A 81 28.30 4.54 -18.84
C VAL A 81 28.25 5.95 -18.23
N PRO A 82 28.98 6.32 -17.16
CA PRO A 82 28.92 7.67 -16.61
C PRO A 82 29.22 8.76 -17.64
N ARG A 83 30.27 8.54 -18.47
CA ARG A 83 30.62 9.47 -19.56
C ARG A 83 29.51 9.52 -20.61
N VAL A 84 28.93 8.41 -20.98
CA VAL A 84 27.83 8.34 -21.98
C VAL A 84 26.59 9.08 -21.46
N VAL A 85 26.28 8.98 -20.17
CA VAL A 85 25.17 9.70 -19.55
C VAL A 85 25.40 11.22 -19.59
N ASP A 86 26.63 11.68 -19.34
CA ASP A 86 26.98 13.12 -19.48
C ASP A 86 26.88 13.59 -20.94
N GLU A 87 27.32 12.79 -21.91
CA GLU A 87 27.18 13.09 -23.33
C GLU A 87 25.69 13.18 -23.74
N CYS A 88 24.83 12.28 -23.21
CA CYS A 88 23.37 12.32 -23.42
C CYS A 88 22.75 13.59 -22.82
N GLY A 89 23.15 13.97 -21.61
CA GLY A 89 22.68 15.21 -20.98
C GLY A 89 23.03 16.45 -21.80
N LYS A 90 24.28 16.56 -22.30
CA LYS A 90 24.74 17.65 -23.17
C LYS A 90 24.02 17.69 -24.52
N ALA A 91 23.52 16.55 -25.00
CA ALA A 91 22.72 16.43 -26.21
C ALA A 91 21.22 16.71 -25.97
N GLY A 92 20.81 16.88 -24.72
CA GLY A 92 19.41 17.15 -24.33
C GLY A 92 18.50 15.92 -24.52
N VAL A 93 19.04 14.70 -24.30
CA VAL A 93 18.26 13.46 -24.35
C VAL A 93 17.17 13.49 -23.28
N GLY A 94 15.95 13.05 -23.60
CA GLY A 94 14.81 13.11 -22.68
C GLY A 94 14.78 12.05 -21.61
N GLY A 95 15.27 10.83 -21.90
CA GLY A 95 15.31 9.72 -20.95
C GLY A 95 16.28 8.64 -21.31
N LEU A 96 16.66 7.81 -20.34
CA LEU A 96 17.69 6.79 -20.47
C LEU A 96 17.17 5.42 -20.03
N VAL A 97 17.59 4.36 -20.75
CA VAL A 97 17.48 2.97 -20.30
C VAL A 97 18.89 2.37 -20.31
N ILE A 98 19.39 1.94 -19.15
CA ILE A 98 20.76 1.43 -19.03
C ILE A 98 20.72 -0.09 -18.82
N LEU A 99 21.04 -0.84 -19.88
CA LEU A 99 21.04 -2.30 -19.87
C LEU A 99 22.27 -2.86 -19.12
N SER A 100 23.37 -2.12 -19.15
CA SER A 100 24.67 -2.52 -18.62
C SER A 100 24.60 -2.88 -17.14
N ALA A 101 25.27 -3.96 -16.76
CA ALA A 101 25.50 -4.41 -15.37
C ALA A 101 26.93 -4.02 -14.90
N GLY A 102 27.22 -4.16 -13.61
CA GLY A 102 28.52 -3.87 -13.01
C GLY A 102 28.53 -2.61 -12.14
N PHE A 103 27.43 -2.36 -11.42
CA PHE A 103 27.23 -1.20 -10.52
C PHE A 103 27.16 -1.65 -9.06
N ASN A 104 26.08 -1.40 -8.33
CA ASN A 104 25.96 -1.73 -6.91
C ASN A 104 26.31 -3.18 -6.57
N GLU A 105 26.02 -4.10 -7.47
CA GLU A 105 26.37 -5.51 -7.36
C GLU A 105 27.89 -5.79 -7.48
N ALA A 106 28.68 -4.83 -7.97
CA ALA A 106 30.13 -4.94 -8.15
C ALA A 106 30.95 -4.27 -7.03
N GLY A 107 30.32 -3.91 -5.89
CA GLY A 107 30.98 -3.34 -4.72
C GLY A 107 31.22 -1.82 -4.82
N GLU A 108 32.15 -1.28 -4.05
CA GLU A 108 32.34 0.17 -3.85
C GLU A 108 32.59 0.95 -5.16
N ALA A 109 33.42 0.42 -6.05
CA ALA A 109 33.70 1.08 -7.32
C ALA A 109 32.45 1.16 -8.20
N GLY A 110 31.62 0.14 -8.18
CA GLY A 110 30.35 0.11 -8.88
C GLY A 110 29.34 1.09 -8.27
N THR A 111 29.28 1.17 -6.94
CA THR A 111 28.43 2.13 -6.22
C THR A 111 28.84 3.58 -6.53
N SER A 112 30.12 3.86 -6.67
CA SER A 112 30.59 5.20 -7.09
C SER A 112 30.05 5.60 -8.46
N MET A 113 30.17 4.71 -9.46
CA MET A 113 29.62 4.94 -10.80
C MET A 113 28.09 5.10 -10.78
N TYR A 114 27.39 4.31 -9.97
CA TYR A 114 25.96 4.40 -9.79
C TYR A 114 25.51 5.79 -9.28
N ASN A 115 26.21 6.33 -8.29
CA ASN A 115 25.93 7.67 -7.74
C ASN A 115 26.27 8.78 -8.75
N GLU A 116 27.34 8.63 -9.54
CA GLU A 116 27.69 9.56 -10.60
C GLU A 116 26.61 9.62 -11.68
N ILE A 117 26.09 8.47 -12.11
CA ILE A 117 24.95 8.41 -13.06
C ILE A 117 23.75 9.19 -12.51
N LEU A 118 23.37 8.96 -11.25
CA LEU A 118 22.23 9.65 -10.63
C LEU A 118 22.41 11.17 -10.59
N GLN A 119 23.60 11.63 -10.17
CA GLN A 119 23.91 13.07 -10.09
C GLN A 119 23.87 13.71 -11.47
N THR A 120 24.49 13.07 -12.46
CA THR A 120 24.52 13.59 -13.84
C THR A 120 23.13 13.61 -14.46
N ALA A 121 22.34 12.56 -14.27
CA ALA A 121 20.95 12.51 -14.78
C ALA A 121 20.11 13.63 -14.20
N ARG A 122 20.21 13.88 -12.89
CA ARG A 122 19.52 15.01 -12.22
C ARG A 122 19.97 16.38 -12.71
N GLN A 123 21.26 16.56 -12.97
CA GLN A 123 21.81 17.82 -13.47
C GLN A 123 21.20 18.21 -14.83
N TYR A 124 20.89 17.22 -15.67
CA TYR A 124 20.35 17.44 -17.03
C TYR A 124 18.85 17.12 -17.14
N ASP A 125 18.17 16.91 -16.02
CA ASP A 125 16.75 16.60 -15.95
C ASP A 125 16.34 15.35 -16.76
N MET A 126 17.19 14.32 -16.79
CA MET A 126 16.95 13.04 -17.47
C MET A 126 16.43 12.00 -16.47
N ARG A 127 15.41 11.23 -16.90
CA ARG A 127 14.93 10.08 -16.12
C ARG A 127 15.64 8.81 -16.58
N VAL A 128 15.96 7.90 -15.62
CA VAL A 128 16.77 6.71 -15.87
C VAL A 128 16.10 5.44 -15.38
N ILE A 129 15.88 4.47 -16.29
CA ILE A 129 15.51 3.08 -15.95
C ILE A 129 16.78 2.22 -15.92
N GLY A 130 16.90 1.34 -14.95
CA GLY A 130 18.09 0.52 -14.74
C GLY A 130 19.02 1.14 -13.68
N PRO A 131 20.34 0.94 -13.77
CA PRO A 131 21.08 0.00 -14.64
C PRO A 131 20.79 -1.47 -14.31
N ASN A 132 21.50 -2.37 -15.00
CA ASN A 132 21.35 -3.82 -14.82
C ASN A 132 19.90 -4.29 -15.05
N CYS A 133 19.32 -3.93 -16.19
CA CYS A 133 17.96 -4.30 -16.58
C CYS A 133 17.91 -4.93 -17.97
N LEU A 134 16.87 -5.69 -18.26
CA LEU A 134 16.62 -6.24 -19.61
C LEU A 134 16.23 -5.15 -20.61
N GLY A 135 15.65 -4.05 -20.17
CA GLY A 135 15.01 -3.02 -20.95
C GLY A 135 13.50 -3.07 -20.85
N PHE A 136 12.79 -2.58 -21.86
CA PHE A 136 11.34 -2.61 -21.89
C PHE A 136 10.77 -2.91 -23.28
N ILE A 137 9.51 -3.38 -23.28
CA ILE A 137 8.72 -3.64 -24.49
C ILE A 137 7.41 -2.87 -24.38
N ASN A 138 7.03 -2.14 -25.43
CA ASN A 138 5.70 -1.56 -25.61
C ASN A 138 5.07 -2.19 -26.88
N PRO A 139 4.25 -3.24 -26.72
CA PRO A 139 3.71 -3.98 -27.87
C PRO A 139 2.77 -3.14 -28.75
N ALA A 140 2.02 -2.20 -28.16
CA ALA A 140 1.10 -1.34 -28.90
C ALA A 140 1.82 -0.42 -29.90
N MET A 141 3.07 -0.01 -29.57
CA MET A 141 3.93 0.77 -30.47
C MET A 141 4.81 -0.12 -31.37
N GLY A 142 4.78 -1.43 -31.20
CA GLY A 142 5.72 -2.35 -31.85
C GLY A 142 7.17 -2.11 -31.42
N LEU A 143 7.40 -1.55 -30.22
CA LEU A 143 8.72 -1.18 -29.72
C LEU A 143 9.26 -2.24 -28.77
N ASN A 144 10.43 -2.80 -29.11
CA ASN A 144 11.21 -3.67 -28.23
C ASN A 144 12.59 -3.03 -27.95
N ALA A 145 12.67 -2.22 -26.89
CA ALA A 145 13.89 -1.57 -26.43
C ALA A 145 14.60 -2.45 -25.36
N SER A 146 14.80 -3.73 -25.67
CA SER A 146 15.40 -4.72 -24.79
C SER A 146 16.30 -5.69 -25.56
N PHE A 147 16.99 -6.55 -24.82
CA PHE A 147 17.72 -7.70 -25.40
C PHE A 147 16.97 -9.03 -25.16
N ALA A 148 15.66 -8.99 -24.97
CA ALA A 148 14.80 -10.20 -24.93
C ALA A 148 14.78 -10.92 -26.28
N ALA A 149 14.44 -12.22 -26.28
CA ALA A 149 14.39 -13.02 -27.48
C ALA A 149 13.24 -12.62 -28.42
N ASP A 150 12.08 -12.27 -27.86
CA ASP A 150 10.87 -12.06 -28.62
C ASP A 150 10.13 -10.75 -28.22
N MET A 151 9.11 -10.40 -29.01
CA MET A 151 8.15 -9.33 -28.74
C MET A 151 7.01 -9.87 -27.89
N ALA A 152 6.60 -9.11 -26.88
CA ALA A 152 5.40 -9.43 -26.09
C ALA A 152 4.11 -9.25 -26.90
N LEU A 153 3.08 -10.03 -26.60
CA LEU A 153 1.76 -9.85 -27.18
C LEU A 153 1.10 -8.56 -26.66
N PRO A 154 0.32 -7.84 -27.48
CA PRO A 154 -0.43 -6.67 -27.03
C PRO A 154 -1.56 -7.09 -26.08
N GLY A 155 -1.73 -6.32 -25.00
CA GLY A 155 -2.73 -6.56 -23.96
C GLY A 155 -2.90 -5.38 -23.02
N LYS A 156 -3.41 -5.63 -21.81
CA LYS A 156 -3.75 -4.58 -20.84
C LYS A 156 -3.01 -4.68 -19.50
N ILE A 157 -2.00 -5.52 -19.42
CA ILE A 157 -1.20 -5.74 -18.22
C ILE A 157 0.10 -4.95 -18.32
N ALA A 158 0.39 -4.07 -17.36
CA ALA A 158 1.73 -3.54 -17.17
C ALA A 158 2.49 -4.46 -16.23
N PHE A 159 3.53 -5.12 -16.73
CA PHE A 159 4.40 -5.99 -15.94
C PHE A 159 5.72 -5.28 -15.63
N ILE A 160 6.06 -5.22 -14.33
CA ILE A 160 7.26 -4.54 -13.81
C ILE A 160 8.08 -5.54 -13.00
N SER A 161 9.33 -5.77 -13.36
CA SER A 161 10.20 -6.72 -12.67
C SER A 161 11.58 -6.15 -12.36
N GLN A 162 12.07 -6.41 -11.13
CA GLN A 162 13.47 -6.14 -10.79
C GLN A 162 14.43 -7.16 -11.43
N SER A 163 13.96 -8.40 -11.70
CA SER A 163 14.78 -9.46 -12.25
C SER A 163 14.69 -9.50 -13.77
N GLY A 164 15.82 -9.24 -14.45
CA GLY A 164 15.93 -9.37 -15.90
C GLY A 164 15.78 -10.82 -16.38
N ALA A 165 16.38 -11.79 -15.66
CA ALA A 165 16.28 -13.20 -16.01
C ALA A 165 14.84 -13.74 -15.86
N LEU A 166 14.12 -13.30 -14.82
CA LEU A 166 12.70 -13.66 -14.66
C LEU A 166 11.85 -13.08 -15.81
N CYS A 167 12.15 -11.89 -16.27
CA CYS A 167 11.47 -11.28 -17.41
C CYS A 167 11.54 -12.18 -18.66
N THR A 168 12.69 -12.73 -18.98
CA THR A 168 12.84 -13.59 -20.18
C THR A 168 11.99 -14.86 -20.07
N SER A 169 11.98 -15.51 -18.90
CA SER A 169 11.17 -16.71 -18.67
C SER A 169 9.66 -16.41 -18.69
N ILE A 170 9.24 -15.28 -18.13
CA ILE A 170 7.84 -14.85 -18.16
C ILE A 170 7.40 -14.48 -19.56
N LEU A 171 8.26 -13.84 -20.34
CA LEU A 171 7.95 -13.49 -21.72
C LEU A 171 7.70 -14.75 -22.57
N ASP A 172 8.59 -15.74 -22.49
CA ASP A 172 8.45 -17.03 -23.19
C ASP A 172 7.16 -17.76 -22.77
N TRP A 173 6.92 -17.89 -21.45
CA TRP A 173 5.70 -18.47 -20.91
C TRP A 173 4.44 -17.70 -21.38
N SER A 174 4.48 -16.38 -21.41
CA SER A 174 3.32 -15.56 -21.79
C SER A 174 2.90 -15.71 -23.24
N LEU A 175 3.86 -16.00 -24.12
CA LEU A 175 3.60 -16.30 -25.54
C LEU A 175 2.85 -17.62 -25.70
N ASP A 176 3.26 -18.67 -24.94
CA ASP A 176 2.58 -19.96 -24.92
C ASP A 176 1.16 -19.86 -24.33
N GLN A 177 0.98 -19.10 -23.27
CA GLN A 177 -0.31 -18.91 -22.59
C GLN A 177 -1.17 -17.77 -23.18
N SER A 178 -0.75 -17.15 -24.30
CA SER A 178 -1.47 -16.04 -24.94
C SER A 178 -1.73 -14.82 -24.02
N VAL A 179 -0.86 -14.58 -23.03
CA VAL A 179 -0.95 -13.44 -22.14
C VAL A 179 -0.34 -12.20 -22.77
N GLY A 180 -1.15 -11.14 -22.94
CA GLY A 180 -0.72 -9.88 -23.54
C GLY A 180 -0.43 -8.76 -22.53
N PHE A 181 0.47 -7.85 -22.91
CA PHE A 181 0.91 -6.73 -22.08
C PHE A 181 0.63 -5.37 -22.73
N SER A 182 0.32 -4.36 -21.92
CA SER A 182 0.42 -2.96 -22.34
C SER A 182 1.87 -2.51 -22.35
N HIS A 183 2.58 -2.86 -21.27
CA HIS A 183 4.01 -2.60 -21.11
C HIS A 183 4.67 -3.77 -20.38
N PHE A 184 5.90 -4.10 -20.78
CA PHE A 184 6.71 -5.14 -20.16
C PHE A 184 8.06 -4.52 -19.79
N VAL A 185 8.32 -4.32 -18.49
CA VAL A 185 9.42 -3.46 -18.01
C VAL A 185 10.32 -4.21 -17.03
N SER A 186 11.62 -4.25 -17.35
CA SER A 186 12.65 -4.62 -16.38
C SER A 186 13.25 -3.36 -15.79
N ILE A 187 13.10 -3.17 -14.46
CA ILE A 187 13.50 -1.93 -13.78
C ILE A 187 14.95 -1.98 -13.27
N GLY A 188 15.52 -3.18 -13.08
CA GLY A 188 16.90 -3.37 -12.62
C GLY A 188 17.18 -2.77 -11.23
N SER A 189 18.31 -2.09 -11.10
CA SER A 189 18.81 -1.57 -9.82
C SER A 189 18.17 -0.25 -9.35
N MET A 190 17.22 0.32 -10.11
CA MET A 190 16.44 1.52 -9.75
C MET A 190 17.32 2.70 -9.32
N VAL A 191 18.20 3.19 -10.22
CA VAL A 191 19.08 4.32 -9.88
C VAL A 191 18.28 5.61 -9.66
N ASP A 192 17.24 5.83 -10.47
CA ASP A 192 16.36 6.99 -10.44
C ASP A 192 14.88 6.56 -10.43
N VAL A 193 14.40 5.94 -11.52
CA VAL A 193 13.00 5.49 -11.62
C VAL A 193 12.78 4.28 -10.73
N GLY A 194 11.80 4.38 -9.81
CA GLY A 194 11.40 3.32 -8.90
C GLY A 194 9.99 2.77 -9.20
N PHE A 195 9.52 1.84 -8.37
CA PHE A 195 8.17 1.29 -8.51
C PHE A 195 7.08 2.35 -8.39
N GLY A 196 7.26 3.37 -7.51
CA GLY A 196 6.30 4.45 -7.35
C GLY A 196 6.11 5.23 -8.65
N ASP A 197 7.19 5.59 -9.34
CA ASP A 197 7.14 6.32 -10.62
C ASP A 197 6.41 5.51 -11.71
N LEU A 198 6.64 4.19 -11.76
CA LEU A 198 5.98 3.32 -12.74
C LEU A 198 4.51 3.09 -12.41
N ILE A 199 4.15 2.97 -11.13
CA ILE A 199 2.75 2.89 -10.70
C ILE A 199 2.02 4.18 -11.08
N ASP A 200 2.63 5.34 -10.89
CA ASP A 200 2.07 6.64 -11.30
C ASP A 200 1.84 6.70 -12.82
N TYR A 201 2.84 6.32 -13.60
CA TYR A 201 2.74 6.33 -15.06
C TYR A 201 1.65 5.37 -15.55
N PHE A 202 1.71 4.09 -15.16
CA PHE A 202 0.73 3.08 -15.59
C PHE A 202 -0.63 3.25 -14.93
N GLY A 203 -0.68 3.88 -13.78
CA GLY A 203 -1.90 4.26 -13.09
C GLY A 203 -2.76 5.21 -13.91
N THR A 204 -2.15 6.14 -14.62
CA THR A 204 -2.81 7.11 -15.52
C THR A 204 -2.97 6.61 -16.96
N ASP A 205 -2.19 5.60 -17.38
CA ASP A 205 -2.23 5.07 -18.74
C ASP A 205 -3.55 4.35 -19.05
N SER A 206 -4.29 4.80 -20.06
CA SER A 206 -5.57 4.22 -20.47
C SER A 206 -5.44 2.81 -21.10
N GLN A 207 -4.26 2.44 -21.59
CA GLN A 207 -4.00 1.11 -22.14
C GLN A 207 -3.80 0.05 -21.06
N THR A 208 -3.45 0.46 -19.84
CA THR A 208 -3.19 -0.42 -18.71
C THR A 208 -4.43 -0.59 -17.85
N ALA A 209 -4.87 -1.83 -17.63
CA ALA A 209 -5.98 -2.17 -16.76
C ALA A 209 -5.53 -2.78 -15.42
N CYS A 210 -4.35 -3.41 -15.37
CA CYS A 210 -3.79 -4.05 -14.18
C CYS A 210 -2.26 -3.89 -14.17
N ILE A 211 -1.68 -3.73 -12.97
CA ILE A 211 -0.23 -3.61 -12.77
C ILE A 211 0.27 -4.83 -12.02
N LEU A 212 1.19 -5.58 -12.60
CA LEU A 212 1.86 -6.73 -11.99
C LEU A 212 3.29 -6.37 -11.61
N ILE A 213 3.69 -6.69 -10.39
CA ILE A 213 5.03 -6.35 -9.87
C ILE A 213 5.72 -7.58 -9.33
N TYR A 214 6.95 -7.83 -9.80
CA TYR A 214 7.92 -8.69 -9.13
C TYR A 214 8.94 -7.83 -8.41
N MET A 215 8.99 -7.93 -7.08
CA MET A 215 9.81 -7.09 -6.20
C MET A 215 10.79 -7.93 -5.40
N GLU A 216 12.06 -7.55 -5.40
CA GLU A 216 13.11 -8.10 -4.54
C GLU A 216 13.42 -7.17 -3.36
N SER A 217 13.48 -5.86 -3.63
CA SER A 217 13.75 -4.82 -2.64
C SER A 217 12.95 -3.53 -2.94
N LEU A 218 12.77 -2.69 -1.92
CA LEU A 218 12.08 -1.42 -2.07
C LEU A 218 13.00 -0.26 -1.68
N LYS A 219 13.32 0.61 -2.62
CA LYS A 219 14.27 1.71 -2.43
C LYS A 219 13.60 3.02 -1.99
N TYR A 220 12.41 3.33 -2.51
CA TYR A 220 11.68 4.57 -2.26
C TYR A 220 10.30 4.27 -1.63
N PRO A 221 10.25 3.86 -0.34
CA PRO A 221 9.01 3.34 0.26
C PRO A 221 7.89 4.39 0.33
N ARG A 222 8.21 5.65 0.60
CA ARG A 222 7.21 6.73 0.69
C ARG A 222 6.55 6.99 -0.66
N GLN A 223 7.32 7.12 -1.73
CA GLN A 223 6.78 7.29 -3.10
C GLN A 223 5.95 6.08 -3.53
N PHE A 224 6.46 4.86 -3.24
CA PHE A 224 5.74 3.63 -3.53
C PHE A 224 4.38 3.57 -2.83
N MET A 225 4.33 3.85 -1.52
CA MET A 225 3.08 3.86 -0.74
C MET A 225 2.11 4.94 -1.22
N SER A 226 2.62 6.12 -1.57
CA SER A 226 1.84 7.22 -2.11
C SER A 226 1.20 6.84 -3.46
N ALA A 227 2.00 6.38 -4.42
CA ALA A 227 1.52 5.95 -5.73
C ALA A 227 0.53 4.78 -5.65
N ALA A 228 0.85 3.76 -4.85
CA ALA A 228 -0.02 2.61 -4.69
C ALA A 228 -1.38 3.01 -4.11
N ARG A 229 -1.42 3.84 -3.07
CA ARG A 229 -2.68 4.34 -2.47
C ARG A 229 -3.50 5.19 -3.43
N ALA A 230 -2.84 5.95 -4.30
CA ALA A 230 -3.52 6.77 -5.30
C ALA A 230 -4.22 5.92 -6.37
N PHE A 231 -3.62 4.81 -6.80
CA PHE A 231 -4.08 4.06 -7.96
C PHE A 231 -4.70 2.70 -7.67
N ALA A 232 -4.39 2.04 -6.53
CA ALA A 232 -4.92 0.71 -6.20
C ALA A 232 -6.46 0.64 -6.15
N ARG A 233 -7.13 1.76 -5.90
CA ARG A 233 -8.60 1.87 -5.92
C ARG A 233 -9.19 1.75 -7.34
N ASN A 234 -8.45 2.18 -8.36
CA ASN A 234 -8.92 2.24 -9.74
C ASN A 234 -8.33 1.15 -10.62
N LYS A 235 -7.11 0.71 -10.31
CA LYS A 235 -6.39 -0.34 -11.05
C LYS A 235 -5.79 -1.34 -10.07
N PRO A 236 -6.11 -2.61 -10.18
CA PRO A 236 -5.51 -3.65 -9.35
C PRO A 236 -3.97 -3.65 -9.48
N ILE A 237 -3.30 -3.64 -8.33
CA ILE A 237 -1.85 -3.81 -8.23
C ILE A 237 -1.61 -5.15 -7.56
N ILE A 238 -1.05 -6.11 -8.32
CA ILE A 238 -0.75 -7.46 -7.83
C ILE A 238 0.76 -7.60 -7.71
N LEU A 239 1.24 -8.04 -6.54
CA LEU A 239 2.66 -8.01 -6.25
C LEU A 239 3.15 -9.33 -5.69
N LEU A 240 4.22 -9.84 -6.29
CA LEU A 240 5.01 -10.96 -5.80
C LEU A 240 6.30 -10.44 -5.18
N LYS A 241 6.46 -10.60 -3.85
CA LYS A 241 7.69 -10.24 -3.13
C LYS A 241 8.55 -11.49 -2.94
N SER A 242 9.81 -11.42 -3.38
CA SER A 242 10.82 -12.44 -3.08
C SER A 242 11.53 -12.16 -1.75
N GLY A 243 12.29 -13.12 -1.22
CA GLY A 243 13.03 -12.96 0.03
C GLY A 243 12.14 -12.89 1.27
N LYS A 244 11.10 -13.72 1.35
CA LYS A 244 10.14 -13.77 2.47
C LYS A 244 10.70 -14.44 3.72
N SER A 245 11.50 -15.49 3.56
CA SER A 245 12.18 -16.17 4.67
C SER A 245 13.52 -15.50 4.98
N GLU A 246 14.06 -15.74 6.17
CA GLU A 246 15.39 -15.23 6.55
C GLU A 246 16.49 -15.69 5.58
N ALA A 247 16.44 -16.94 5.15
CA ALA A 247 17.36 -17.48 4.14
C ALA A 247 17.18 -16.79 2.77
N GLY A 248 15.93 -16.59 2.34
CA GLY A 248 15.59 -15.89 1.11
C GLY A 248 16.00 -14.42 1.17
N ALA A 249 15.84 -13.76 2.32
CA ALA A 249 16.27 -12.39 2.54
C ALA A 249 17.79 -12.24 2.39
N LYS A 250 18.58 -13.15 2.97
CA LYS A 250 20.05 -13.19 2.81
C LYS A 250 20.46 -13.40 1.34
N ALA A 251 19.77 -14.28 0.62
CA ALA A 251 20.00 -14.50 -0.82
C ALA A 251 19.69 -13.25 -1.65
N SER A 252 18.57 -12.58 -1.39
CA SER A 252 18.18 -11.34 -2.06
C SER A 252 19.17 -10.20 -1.79
N MET A 253 19.64 -10.04 -0.55
CA MET A 253 20.68 -9.06 -0.20
C MET A 253 21.98 -9.30 -0.97
N SER A 254 22.43 -10.54 -1.09
CA SER A 254 23.63 -10.89 -1.86
C SER A 254 23.49 -10.57 -3.34
N HIS A 255 22.27 -10.64 -3.88
CA HIS A 255 21.98 -10.39 -5.28
C HIS A 255 21.77 -8.91 -5.61
N THR A 256 21.09 -8.15 -4.74
CA THR A 256 20.68 -6.76 -5.01
C THR A 256 21.49 -5.71 -4.27
N GLY A 257 22.28 -6.10 -3.26
CA GLY A 257 22.98 -5.17 -2.37
C GLY A 257 22.06 -4.33 -1.47
N SER A 258 20.76 -4.68 -1.37
CA SER A 258 19.74 -3.90 -0.66
C SER A 258 19.27 -4.62 0.60
N LEU A 259 18.90 -3.85 1.64
CA LEU A 259 18.32 -4.40 2.88
C LEU A 259 16.98 -5.10 2.60
N ALA A 260 16.82 -6.31 3.14
CA ALA A 260 15.57 -7.04 3.13
C ALA A 260 14.82 -6.76 4.44
N GLY A 261 13.63 -6.16 4.35
CA GLY A 261 12.72 -5.99 5.50
C GLY A 261 11.94 -7.27 5.82
N SER A 262 11.28 -7.31 6.99
CA SER A 262 10.40 -8.41 7.40
C SER A 262 9.20 -8.58 6.46
N ASP A 263 8.91 -9.81 6.01
CA ASP A 263 7.74 -10.10 5.15
C ASP A 263 6.41 -9.69 5.81
N ALA A 264 6.29 -9.84 7.13
CA ALA A 264 5.09 -9.42 7.87
C ALA A 264 4.86 -7.89 7.77
N VAL A 265 5.93 -7.10 7.82
CA VAL A 265 5.87 -5.64 7.63
C VAL A 265 5.48 -5.28 6.20
N PHE A 266 6.06 -5.95 5.20
CA PHE A 266 5.65 -5.77 3.80
C PHE A 266 4.17 -6.10 3.58
N ARG A 267 3.68 -7.22 4.16
CA ARG A 267 2.25 -7.58 4.10
C ARG A 267 1.35 -6.50 4.71
N ALA A 268 1.75 -5.94 5.85
CA ALA A 268 1.01 -4.84 6.49
C ALA A 268 1.01 -3.58 5.61
N ALA A 269 2.16 -3.21 5.02
CA ALA A 269 2.28 -2.08 4.11
C ALA A 269 1.44 -2.27 2.84
N PHE A 270 1.50 -3.45 2.21
CA PHE A 270 0.72 -3.75 1.00
C PHE A 270 -0.78 -3.71 1.26
N ARG A 271 -1.26 -4.30 2.37
CA ARG A 271 -2.66 -4.19 2.78
C ARG A 271 -3.08 -2.73 2.99
N ARG A 272 -2.23 -1.92 3.62
CA ARG A 272 -2.48 -0.49 3.86
C ARG A 272 -2.57 0.32 2.57
N ALA A 273 -1.88 -0.12 1.51
CA ALA A 273 -1.87 0.50 0.18
C ALA A 273 -2.92 -0.07 -0.78
N GLY A 274 -3.65 -1.13 -0.42
CA GLY A 274 -4.60 -1.80 -1.30
C GLY A 274 -3.95 -2.71 -2.36
N ILE A 275 -2.71 -3.14 -2.12
CA ILE A 275 -1.97 -4.04 -3.02
C ILE A 275 -2.33 -5.49 -2.69
N LEU A 276 -2.56 -6.28 -3.73
CA LEU A 276 -2.74 -7.72 -3.66
C LEU A 276 -1.40 -8.44 -3.66
N GLN A 277 -1.02 -9.02 -2.52
CA GLN A 277 0.19 -9.84 -2.45
C GLN A 277 -0.11 -11.28 -2.80
N VAL A 278 0.75 -11.87 -3.65
CA VAL A 278 0.73 -13.29 -4.02
C VAL A 278 2.05 -13.98 -3.64
N ASP A 279 2.04 -15.31 -3.65
CA ASP A 279 3.17 -16.11 -3.17
C ASP A 279 3.95 -16.81 -4.28
N THR A 280 3.34 -16.97 -5.47
CA THR A 280 3.96 -17.64 -6.64
C THR A 280 3.73 -16.85 -7.92
N ILE A 281 4.53 -17.14 -8.94
CA ILE A 281 4.38 -16.55 -10.28
C ILE A 281 3.04 -16.96 -10.91
N GLU A 282 2.64 -18.23 -10.74
CA GLU A 282 1.36 -18.73 -11.22
C GLU A 282 0.20 -17.91 -10.65
N GLN A 283 0.16 -17.72 -9.32
CA GLN A 283 -0.85 -16.88 -8.67
C GLN A 283 -0.86 -15.43 -9.18
N LEU A 284 0.31 -14.88 -9.55
CA LEU A 284 0.42 -13.52 -10.08
C LEU A 284 -0.40 -13.34 -11.35
N PHE A 285 -0.33 -14.30 -12.27
CA PHE A 285 -1.04 -14.26 -13.55
C PHE A 285 -2.48 -14.77 -13.44
N ASP A 286 -2.71 -15.81 -12.67
CA ASP A 286 -4.04 -16.35 -12.41
C ASP A 286 -4.98 -15.28 -11.81
N LEU A 287 -4.49 -14.54 -10.83
CA LEU A 287 -5.25 -13.45 -10.21
C LEU A 287 -5.44 -12.28 -11.17
N ALA A 288 -4.43 -11.94 -11.99
CA ALA A 288 -4.54 -10.87 -12.98
C ALA A 288 -5.64 -11.16 -14.01
N GLN A 289 -5.72 -12.41 -14.50
CA GLN A 289 -6.76 -12.84 -15.42
C GLN A 289 -8.15 -12.70 -14.81
N ALA A 290 -8.32 -13.12 -13.55
CA ALA A 290 -9.60 -13.04 -12.86
C ALA A 290 -10.04 -11.60 -12.64
N VAL A 291 -9.19 -10.77 -12.06
CA VAL A 291 -9.50 -9.36 -11.75
C VAL A 291 -9.79 -8.53 -13.02
N ALA A 292 -9.14 -8.87 -14.15
CA ALA A 292 -9.39 -8.19 -15.42
C ALA A 292 -10.70 -8.60 -16.11
N THR A 293 -11.29 -9.73 -15.74
CA THR A 293 -12.41 -10.34 -16.48
C THR A 293 -13.68 -10.55 -15.66
N GLN A 294 -13.58 -10.62 -14.33
CA GLN A 294 -14.70 -10.87 -13.43
C GLN A 294 -15.05 -9.62 -12.61
N PRO A 295 -16.33 -9.44 -12.25
CA PRO A 295 -16.74 -8.38 -11.32
C PRO A 295 -16.17 -8.64 -9.91
N LEU A 296 -16.12 -7.59 -9.10
CA LEU A 296 -15.72 -7.68 -7.69
C LEU A 296 -16.70 -8.59 -6.91
N LEU A 297 -16.16 -9.30 -5.92
CA LEU A 297 -16.95 -10.21 -5.09
C LEU A 297 -17.62 -9.47 -3.94
N THR A 298 -18.88 -9.80 -3.67
CA THR A 298 -19.67 -9.26 -2.56
C THR A 298 -19.56 -10.10 -1.28
N GLY A 299 -19.11 -11.36 -1.41
CA GLY A 299 -18.96 -12.29 -0.29
C GLY A 299 -18.05 -13.46 -0.63
N ASN A 300 -17.90 -14.39 0.32
CA ASN A 300 -17.01 -15.56 0.21
C ASN A 300 -17.76 -16.91 0.16
N ARG A 301 -19.05 -16.90 -0.25
CA ARG A 301 -19.88 -18.11 -0.38
C ARG A 301 -19.81 -18.63 -1.81
N LEU A 302 -19.17 -19.79 -1.99
CA LEU A 302 -18.91 -20.38 -3.30
C LEU A 302 -19.89 -21.54 -3.57
N ALA A 303 -20.56 -21.52 -4.72
CA ALA A 303 -21.22 -22.71 -5.28
C ALA A 303 -20.24 -23.44 -6.21
N ILE A 304 -20.20 -24.75 -6.10
CA ILE A 304 -19.32 -25.61 -6.93
C ILE A 304 -20.21 -26.51 -7.78
N VAL A 305 -20.13 -26.38 -9.11
CA VAL A 305 -20.81 -27.24 -10.07
C VAL A 305 -19.78 -28.14 -10.74
N THR A 306 -19.95 -29.45 -10.65
CA THR A 306 -18.95 -30.42 -11.15
C THR A 306 -19.60 -31.65 -11.75
N ASN A 307 -18.92 -32.27 -12.72
CA ASN A 307 -19.30 -33.59 -13.23
C ASN A 307 -18.51 -34.75 -12.56
N ALA A 308 -17.75 -34.42 -11.50
CA ALA A 308 -16.93 -35.39 -10.81
C ALA A 308 -16.83 -35.06 -9.30
N GLY A 309 -17.19 -35.99 -8.43
CA GLY A 309 -17.20 -35.79 -6.99
C GLY A 309 -15.83 -35.48 -6.38
N GLY A 310 -14.75 -36.18 -6.80
CA GLY A 310 -13.40 -36.00 -6.27
C GLY A 310 -12.87 -34.55 -6.34
N PRO A 311 -12.84 -33.93 -7.50
CA PRO A 311 -12.45 -32.51 -7.64
C PRO A 311 -13.34 -31.55 -6.85
N GLY A 312 -14.65 -31.84 -6.74
CA GLY A 312 -15.57 -31.06 -5.91
C GLY A 312 -15.21 -31.11 -4.42
N VAL A 313 -14.81 -32.27 -3.91
CA VAL A 313 -14.34 -32.44 -2.52
C VAL A 313 -13.03 -31.69 -2.29
N LEU A 314 -12.03 -31.81 -3.20
CA LEU A 314 -10.77 -31.08 -3.10
C LEU A 314 -10.99 -29.54 -3.06
N ALA A 315 -11.85 -29.02 -3.92
CA ALA A 315 -12.22 -27.60 -3.91
C ALA A 315 -12.87 -27.19 -2.58
N THR A 316 -13.74 -28.02 -2.01
CA THR A 316 -14.42 -27.76 -0.72
C THR A 316 -13.45 -27.75 0.44
N ASP A 317 -12.55 -28.76 0.50
CA ASP A 317 -11.53 -28.87 1.55
C ASP A 317 -10.60 -27.66 1.52
N PHE A 318 -10.13 -27.26 0.33
CA PHE A 318 -9.27 -26.08 0.19
C PHE A 318 -10.00 -24.79 0.56
N LEU A 319 -11.27 -24.64 0.13
CA LEU A 319 -12.11 -23.46 0.43
C LEU A 319 -12.26 -23.27 1.94
N THR A 320 -12.69 -24.32 2.64
CA THR A 320 -13.01 -24.25 4.07
C THR A 320 -11.76 -24.12 4.93
N SER A 321 -10.68 -24.78 4.56
CA SER A 321 -9.38 -24.68 5.25
C SER A 321 -8.75 -23.29 5.14
N ASN A 322 -9.11 -22.51 4.09
CA ASN A 322 -8.59 -21.16 3.86
C ASN A 322 -9.62 -20.05 4.16
N GLY A 323 -10.64 -20.35 4.98
CA GLY A 323 -11.56 -19.35 5.50
C GLY A 323 -12.71 -18.95 4.57
N GLY A 324 -12.87 -19.62 3.42
CA GLY A 324 -14.04 -19.49 2.57
C GLY A 324 -15.24 -20.29 3.08
N LYS A 325 -16.39 -20.07 2.48
CA LYS A 325 -17.64 -20.72 2.84
C LYS A 325 -18.25 -21.43 1.62
N LEU A 326 -18.63 -22.67 1.80
CA LEU A 326 -19.48 -23.35 0.85
C LEU A 326 -20.87 -22.74 0.94
N ALA A 327 -21.45 -22.30 -0.18
CA ALA A 327 -22.79 -21.68 -0.22
C ALA A 327 -23.86 -22.70 0.22
N ALA A 328 -24.71 -22.32 1.16
CA ALA A 328 -25.90 -23.09 1.52
C ALA A 328 -27.00 -22.75 0.51
N LEU A 329 -27.26 -23.64 -0.43
CA LEU A 329 -28.28 -23.43 -1.47
C LEU A 329 -29.69 -23.32 -0.88
N SER A 330 -30.44 -22.34 -1.33
CA SER A 330 -31.82 -22.11 -0.88
C SER A 330 -32.73 -23.25 -1.29
N PRO A 331 -33.85 -23.53 -0.55
CA PRO A 331 -34.81 -24.55 -0.93
C PRO A 331 -35.35 -24.39 -2.38
N LYS A 332 -35.57 -23.15 -2.81
CA LYS A 332 -36.00 -22.83 -4.18
C LYS A 332 -34.98 -23.30 -5.23
N THR A 333 -33.71 -23.11 -4.96
CA THR A 333 -32.60 -23.56 -5.82
C THR A 333 -32.53 -25.08 -5.83
N MET A 334 -32.68 -25.72 -4.68
CA MET A 334 -32.69 -27.17 -4.55
C MET A 334 -33.86 -27.80 -5.35
N ASP A 335 -35.07 -27.28 -5.20
CA ASP A 335 -36.25 -27.76 -5.96
C ASP A 335 -36.02 -27.63 -7.48
N ARG A 336 -35.37 -26.54 -7.92
CA ARG A 336 -35.06 -26.33 -9.34
C ARG A 336 -34.01 -27.30 -9.86
N LEU A 337 -32.97 -27.56 -9.08
CA LEU A 337 -31.96 -28.55 -9.42
C LEU A 337 -32.54 -29.96 -9.45
N ASP A 338 -33.38 -30.34 -8.50
CA ASP A 338 -34.11 -31.61 -8.49
C ASP A 338 -35.01 -31.82 -9.72
N ALA A 339 -35.55 -30.73 -10.28
CA ALA A 339 -36.40 -30.81 -11.47
C ALA A 339 -35.60 -31.05 -12.76
N VAL A 340 -34.32 -30.66 -12.83
CA VAL A 340 -33.53 -30.68 -14.08
C VAL A 340 -32.38 -31.69 -14.04
N LEU A 341 -31.90 -32.08 -12.87
CA LEU A 341 -30.83 -33.02 -12.71
C LEU A 341 -31.33 -34.48 -12.51
N PRO A 342 -30.49 -35.48 -12.78
CA PRO A 342 -30.86 -36.89 -12.49
C PRO A 342 -31.15 -37.10 -11.00
N SER A 343 -32.07 -38.01 -10.65
CA SER A 343 -32.51 -38.26 -9.28
C SER A 343 -31.42 -38.70 -8.30
N HIS A 344 -30.20 -38.97 -8.74
CA HIS A 344 -29.06 -39.38 -7.95
C HIS A 344 -27.88 -38.38 -8.01
N TRP A 345 -28.16 -37.11 -8.37
CA TRP A 345 -27.19 -36.04 -8.17
C TRP A 345 -26.90 -35.81 -6.66
N SER A 346 -25.90 -35.05 -6.30
CA SER A 346 -25.45 -34.94 -4.89
C SER A 346 -26.49 -34.38 -3.89
N HIS A 347 -27.55 -33.74 -4.31
CA HIS A 347 -28.58 -33.03 -3.50
C HIS A 347 -27.95 -32.10 -2.47
N ASN A 348 -26.80 -31.48 -2.81
CA ASN A 348 -26.06 -30.58 -1.96
C ASN A 348 -25.08 -29.72 -2.79
N ASN A 349 -24.40 -28.78 -2.14
CA ASN A 349 -23.20 -28.14 -2.67
C ASN A 349 -21.96 -28.87 -2.12
N PRO A 350 -21.00 -29.37 -2.94
CA PRO A 350 -20.94 -29.28 -4.41
C PRO A 350 -22.11 -29.92 -5.15
N VAL A 351 -22.60 -29.22 -6.20
CA VAL A 351 -23.61 -29.72 -7.12
C VAL A 351 -22.94 -30.68 -8.10
N ASP A 352 -22.88 -31.96 -7.75
CA ASP A 352 -22.35 -33.01 -8.61
C ASP A 352 -23.45 -33.47 -9.58
N ILE A 353 -23.31 -33.03 -10.83
CA ILE A 353 -24.31 -33.26 -11.91
C ILE A 353 -24.03 -34.54 -12.71
N LEU A 354 -23.05 -35.34 -12.24
CA LEU A 354 -22.60 -36.63 -12.76
C LEU A 354 -21.84 -36.59 -14.10
N GLY A 355 -21.10 -37.66 -14.36
CA GLY A 355 -20.15 -37.76 -15.45
C GLY A 355 -20.75 -37.70 -16.84
N ASP A 356 -22.02 -38.00 -17.02
CA ASP A 356 -22.77 -37.96 -18.30
C ASP A 356 -23.47 -36.60 -18.55
N ALA A 357 -23.13 -35.58 -17.77
CA ALA A 357 -23.75 -34.28 -17.90
C ALA A 357 -23.40 -33.58 -19.21
N ASN A 358 -24.42 -33.16 -19.94
CA ASN A 358 -24.28 -32.39 -21.17
C ASN A 358 -24.29 -30.87 -20.90
N ALA A 359 -24.13 -30.07 -21.96
CA ALA A 359 -24.10 -28.62 -21.89
C ALA A 359 -25.36 -28.00 -21.26
N GLU A 360 -26.54 -28.57 -21.49
CA GLU A 360 -27.81 -28.09 -20.96
C GLU A 360 -27.91 -28.29 -19.44
N LYS A 361 -27.49 -29.47 -18.93
CA LYS A 361 -27.43 -29.71 -17.45
C LYS A 361 -26.47 -28.75 -16.75
N TYR A 362 -25.30 -28.49 -17.32
CA TYR A 362 -24.36 -27.49 -16.79
C TYR A 362 -25.00 -26.10 -16.80
N GLN A 363 -25.62 -25.68 -17.91
CA GLN A 363 -26.24 -24.38 -18.00
C GLN A 363 -27.34 -24.18 -16.95
N GLU A 364 -28.25 -25.14 -16.79
CA GLU A 364 -29.32 -25.06 -15.80
C GLU A 364 -28.82 -25.07 -14.37
N ALA A 365 -27.82 -25.89 -14.06
CA ALA A 365 -27.21 -25.91 -12.73
C ALA A 365 -26.52 -24.58 -12.40
N ILE A 366 -25.77 -24.01 -13.35
CA ILE A 366 -25.09 -22.71 -13.18
C ILE A 366 -26.10 -21.58 -13.00
N LEU A 367 -27.16 -21.54 -13.85
CA LEU A 367 -28.20 -20.50 -13.74
C LEU A 367 -28.99 -20.62 -12.43
N SER A 368 -29.26 -21.82 -11.97
CA SER A 368 -29.95 -22.07 -10.70
C SER A 368 -29.13 -21.53 -9.52
N CYS A 369 -27.80 -21.78 -9.49
CA CYS A 369 -26.91 -21.23 -8.50
C CYS A 369 -26.70 -19.72 -8.66
N ALA A 370 -26.70 -19.19 -9.88
CA ALA A 370 -26.47 -17.77 -10.15
C ALA A 370 -27.63 -16.88 -9.67
N GLU A 371 -28.86 -17.41 -9.64
CA GLU A 371 -30.07 -16.71 -9.17
C GLU A 371 -30.24 -16.80 -7.63
N ASP A 372 -29.45 -17.63 -6.94
CA ASP A 372 -29.54 -17.81 -5.50
C ASP A 372 -28.80 -16.69 -4.74
N GLU A 373 -29.49 -15.96 -3.86
CA GLU A 373 -28.92 -14.86 -3.06
C GLU A 373 -27.87 -15.33 -2.05
N GLU A 374 -27.86 -16.64 -1.70
CA GLU A 374 -26.88 -17.24 -0.81
C GLU A 374 -25.55 -17.61 -1.51
N VAL A 375 -25.45 -17.39 -2.82
CA VAL A 375 -24.26 -17.67 -3.63
C VAL A 375 -23.60 -16.36 -4.06
N ASP A 376 -22.29 -16.20 -3.80
CA ASP A 376 -21.53 -15.01 -4.19
C ASP A 376 -20.73 -15.23 -5.48
N ALA A 377 -20.31 -16.48 -5.75
CA ALA A 377 -19.62 -16.87 -6.98
C ALA A 377 -19.83 -18.35 -7.29
N ILE A 378 -19.50 -18.75 -8.51
CA ILE A 378 -19.65 -20.13 -8.98
C ILE A 378 -18.30 -20.64 -9.51
N LEU A 379 -17.88 -21.81 -9.02
CA LEU A 379 -16.78 -22.59 -9.58
C LEU A 379 -17.38 -23.72 -10.44
N VAL A 380 -17.01 -23.74 -11.71
CA VAL A 380 -17.43 -24.80 -12.63
C VAL A 380 -16.26 -25.71 -12.91
N ILE A 381 -16.35 -26.98 -12.53
CA ILE A 381 -15.30 -27.97 -12.72
C ILE A 381 -15.74 -28.97 -13.80
N LEU A 382 -14.88 -29.24 -14.76
CA LEU A 382 -15.07 -30.27 -15.77
C LEU A 382 -13.88 -31.22 -15.80
N THR A 383 -14.17 -32.51 -15.67
CA THR A 383 -13.23 -33.61 -15.98
C THR A 383 -13.62 -34.23 -17.31
N PRO A 384 -12.71 -34.43 -18.27
CA PRO A 384 -13.05 -35.03 -19.56
C PRO A 384 -13.38 -36.51 -19.39
N GLN A 385 -14.50 -36.91 -19.98
CA GLN A 385 -14.94 -38.30 -20.08
C GLN A 385 -15.44 -38.52 -21.50
N ASP A 386 -15.44 -39.75 -22.00
CA ASP A 386 -15.85 -40.08 -23.37
C ASP A 386 -17.26 -39.56 -23.76
N VAL A 387 -18.12 -39.39 -22.77
CA VAL A 387 -19.50 -38.91 -22.95
C VAL A 387 -19.68 -37.40 -22.77
N THR A 388 -18.60 -36.68 -22.41
CA THR A 388 -18.64 -35.21 -22.22
C THR A 388 -18.09 -34.48 -23.44
N ASP A 389 -18.72 -33.37 -23.83
CA ASP A 389 -18.15 -32.43 -24.80
C ASP A 389 -17.67 -31.16 -24.13
N PRO A 390 -16.35 -31.08 -23.81
CA PRO A 390 -15.79 -29.92 -23.10
C PRO A 390 -15.99 -28.58 -23.81
N THR A 391 -16.07 -28.59 -25.14
CA THR A 391 -16.23 -27.37 -25.96
C THR A 391 -17.67 -26.85 -25.91
N SER A 392 -18.67 -27.72 -26.03
CA SER A 392 -20.08 -27.35 -25.93
C SER A 392 -20.43 -26.88 -24.52
N ILE A 393 -19.86 -27.52 -23.47
CA ILE A 393 -20.02 -27.10 -22.06
C ILE A 393 -19.38 -25.74 -21.83
N ALA A 394 -18.20 -25.50 -22.36
CA ALA A 394 -17.54 -24.18 -22.26
C ALA A 394 -18.40 -23.05 -22.87
N LYS A 395 -19.05 -23.30 -24.03
CA LYS A 395 -20.00 -22.34 -24.62
C LYS A 395 -21.18 -22.06 -23.70
N ALA A 396 -21.73 -23.11 -23.08
CA ALA A 396 -22.84 -22.97 -22.13
C ALA A 396 -22.41 -22.11 -20.89
N VAL A 397 -21.23 -22.34 -20.36
CA VAL A 397 -20.67 -21.52 -19.24
C VAL A 397 -20.52 -20.05 -19.64
N VAL A 398 -19.97 -19.77 -20.82
CA VAL A 398 -19.84 -18.39 -21.34
C VAL A 398 -21.19 -17.69 -21.46
N ASN A 399 -22.24 -18.40 -21.85
CA ASN A 399 -23.61 -17.85 -21.96
C ASN A 399 -24.22 -17.48 -20.59
N CYS A 400 -23.74 -18.09 -19.49
CA CYS A 400 -24.17 -17.80 -18.10
C CYS A 400 -23.45 -16.62 -17.43
N LYS A 401 -22.43 -16.03 -18.04
CA LYS A 401 -21.55 -14.99 -17.47
C LYS A 401 -22.26 -13.75 -16.90
N LYS A 402 -23.46 -13.45 -17.30
CA LYS A 402 -24.14 -12.18 -16.97
C LYS A 402 -24.65 -12.07 -15.52
N HIS A 403 -24.68 -13.16 -14.76
CA HIS A 403 -25.38 -13.23 -13.48
C HIS A 403 -24.46 -13.03 -12.28
N LYS A 404 -23.40 -13.85 -12.15
CA LYS A 404 -22.43 -13.81 -11.04
C LYS A 404 -21.02 -14.11 -11.55
N PRO A 405 -19.97 -13.83 -10.75
CA PRO A 405 -18.62 -14.23 -11.08
C PRO A 405 -18.52 -15.74 -11.27
N ILE A 406 -17.90 -16.16 -12.38
CA ILE A 406 -17.68 -17.57 -12.72
C ILE A 406 -16.20 -17.83 -12.85
N PHE A 407 -15.74 -18.87 -12.17
CA PHE A 407 -14.40 -19.44 -12.27
C PHE A 407 -14.52 -20.82 -12.90
N ALA A 408 -13.66 -21.15 -13.85
CA ALA A 408 -13.68 -22.44 -14.52
C ALA A 408 -12.45 -23.27 -14.16
N CYS A 409 -12.60 -24.58 -14.11
CA CYS A 409 -11.52 -25.54 -13.96
C CYS A 409 -11.73 -26.69 -14.94
N TRP A 410 -11.13 -26.58 -16.16
CA TRP A 410 -11.13 -27.62 -17.17
C TRP A 410 -9.92 -28.53 -16.96
N MET A 411 -10.10 -29.60 -16.20
CA MET A 411 -9.04 -30.52 -15.84
C MET A 411 -8.62 -31.39 -17.02
N GLY A 412 -7.33 -31.57 -17.25
CA GLY A 412 -6.76 -32.30 -18.39
C GLY A 412 -5.96 -31.39 -19.31
N GLU A 413 -5.53 -31.85 -20.45
CA GLU A 413 -4.74 -31.10 -21.43
C GLU A 413 -5.37 -31.14 -22.82
N ALA A 414 -5.08 -32.17 -23.62
CA ALA A 414 -5.46 -32.24 -25.05
C ALA A 414 -6.98 -32.23 -25.28
N GLU A 415 -7.74 -32.99 -24.50
CA GLU A 415 -9.19 -33.14 -24.66
C GLU A 415 -9.97 -31.89 -24.29
N VAL A 416 -9.45 -31.06 -23.40
CA VAL A 416 -10.10 -29.84 -22.90
C VAL A 416 -9.60 -28.57 -23.57
N LYS A 417 -8.54 -28.63 -24.39
CA LYS A 417 -7.89 -27.45 -24.98
C LYS A 417 -8.86 -26.54 -25.74
N ALA A 418 -9.67 -27.10 -26.64
CA ALA A 418 -10.65 -26.33 -27.41
C ALA A 418 -11.71 -25.66 -26.49
N GLY A 419 -12.09 -26.33 -25.41
CA GLY A 419 -13.00 -25.76 -24.40
C GLY A 419 -12.34 -24.60 -23.63
N ARG A 420 -11.05 -24.71 -23.27
CA ARG A 420 -10.29 -23.61 -22.64
C ARG A 420 -10.20 -22.37 -23.55
N GLU A 421 -9.94 -22.56 -24.85
CA GLU A 421 -9.91 -21.45 -25.81
C GLU A 421 -11.28 -20.73 -25.90
N VAL A 422 -12.39 -21.46 -25.81
CA VAL A 422 -13.74 -20.88 -25.75
C VAL A 422 -13.95 -20.08 -24.46
N LEU A 423 -13.53 -20.60 -23.29
CA LEU A 423 -13.62 -19.89 -22.03
C LEU A 423 -12.80 -18.61 -22.03
N GLU A 424 -11.57 -18.65 -22.55
CA GLU A 424 -10.68 -17.51 -22.68
C GLU A 424 -11.28 -16.43 -23.58
N ALA A 425 -11.75 -16.79 -24.79
CA ALA A 425 -12.44 -15.88 -25.69
C ALA A 425 -13.70 -15.27 -25.05
N GLY A 426 -14.41 -16.06 -24.22
CA GLY A 426 -15.55 -15.63 -23.40
C GLY A 426 -15.17 -14.80 -22.18
N LYS A 427 -13.87 -14.61 -21.90
CA LYS A 427 -13.35 -13.94 -20.69
C LYS A 427 -13.83 -14.61 -19.40
N ILE A 428 -13.87 -15.93 -19.35
CA ILE A 428 -14.03 -16.74 -18.14
C ILE A 428 -12.66 -17.23 -17.73
N PRO A 429 -12.17 -16.87 -16.53
CA PRO A 429 -10.87 -17.33 -16.04
C PRO A 429 -10.91 -18.85 -15.86
N ASN A 430 -9.90 -19.52 -16.35
CA ASN A 430 -9.80 -20.98 -16.31
C ASN A 430 -8.50 -21.42 -15.67
N TYR A 431 -8.58 -22.34 -14.72
CA TYR A 431 -7.49 -22.82 -13.91
C TYR A 431 -7.24 -24.31 -14.14
N ARG A 432 -6.01 -24.72 -13.86
CA ARG A 432 -5.57 -26.09 -14.08
C ARG A 432 -6.17 -27.06 -13.06
N TYR A 433 -6.25 -26.62 -11.79
CA TYR A 433 -6.74 -27.41 -10.66
C TYR A 433 -7.78 -26.62 -9.86
N PRO A 434 -8.69 -27.31 -9.15
CA PRO A 434 -9.74 -26.66 -8.35
C PRO A 434 -9.17 -25.76 -7.25
N GLU A 435 -8.04 -26.15 -6.64
CA GLU A 435 -7.38 -25.39 -5.59
C GLU A 435 -6.88 -24.02 -6.09
N ASN A 436 -6.35 -23.95 -7.31
CA ASN A 436 -5.97 -22.68 -7.94
C ASN A 436 -7.16 -21.74 -8.11
N ALA A 437 -8.29 -22.29 -8.62
CA ALA A 437 -9.51 -21.50 -8.81
C ALA A 437 -10.07 -20.97 -7.49
N VAL A 438 -10.08 -21.80 -6.44
CA VAL A 438 -10.53 -21.40 -5.10
C VAL A 438 -9.58 -20.39 -4.46
N ASP A 439 -8.27 -20.54 -4.61
CA ASP A 439 -7.26 -19.58 -4.12
C ASP A 439 -7.47 -18.19 -4.74
N VAL A 440 -7.66 -18.14 -6.06
CA VAL A 440 -7.96 -16.89 -6.77
C VAL A 440 -9.29 -16.28 -6.30
N PHE A 441 -10.34 -17.09 -6.14
CA PHE A 441 -11.62 -16.63 -5.60
C PHE A 441 -11.44 -15.97 -4.21
N LEU A 442 -10.73 -16.64 -3.30
CA LEU A 442 -10.46 -16.10 -1.95
C LEU A 442 -9.63 -14.82 -2.00
N LYS A 443 -8.59 -14.76 -2.84
CA LYS A 443 -7.78 -13.55 -3.03
C LYS A 443 -8.60 -12.39 -3.62
N MET A 444 -9.50 -12.66 -4.57
CA MET A 444 -10.42 -11.66 -5.08
C MET A 444 -11.39 -11.16 -4.02
N TYR A 445 -11.91 -12.06 -3.18
CA TYR A 445 -12.76 -11.65 -2.05
C TYR A 445 -12.01 -10.75 -1.08
N HIS A 446 -10.79 -11.12 -0.70
CA HIS A 446 -9.95 -10.28 0.16
C HIS A 446 -9.64 -8.92 -0.49
N TYR A 447 -9.47 -8.90 -1.81
CA TYR A 447 -9.30 -7.64 -2.54
C TYR A 447 -10.55 -6.76 -2.47
N SER A 448 -11.72 -7.31 -2.76
CA SER A 448 -12.99 -6.57 -2.67
C SER A 448 -13.18 -5.99 -1.27
N ARG A 449 -12.93 -6.79 -0.22
CA ARG A 449 -12.96 -6.31 1.17
C ARG A 449 -11.92 -5.23 1.44
N SER A 450 -10.72 -5.35 0.91
CA SER A 450 -9.69 -4.33 1.06
C SER A 450 -10.07 -3.02 0.36
N LEU A 451 -10.71 -3.10 -0.80
CA LEU A 451 -11.24 -1.93 -1.50
C LEU A 451 -12.38 -1.26 -0.72
N GLU A 452 -13.40 -2.03 -0.27
CA GLU A 452 -14.47 -1.49 0.58
C GLU A 452 -13.89 -0.69 1.74
N LEU A 453 -12.85 -1.23 2.33
CA LEU A 453 -12.16 -0.66 3.45
C LEU A 453 -11.34 0.61 3.11
N LEU A 454 -10.83 0.72 1.88
CA LEU A 454 -10.21 1.96 1.40
C LEU A 454 -11.26 3.06 1.12
N TYR A 455 -12.53 2.67 0.95
CA TYR A 455 -13.66 3.58 0.78
C TYR A 455 -14.43 3.84 2.09
N GLU A 456 -14.13 3.11 3.17
CA GLU A 456 -14.82 3.31 4.45
C GLU A 456 -14.49 4.69 5.03
N THR A 457 -15.54 5.50 5.27
CA THR A 457 -15.37 6.76 5.99
C THR A 457 -15.25 6.44 7.49
N PRO A 458 -14.10 6.72 8.12
CA PRO A 458 -13.93 6.40 9.51
C PRO A 458 -14.90 7.22 10.37
N PRO A 459 -15.40 6.68 11.49
CA PRO A 459 -16.15 7.46 12.46
C PRO A 459 -15.27 8.58 13.04
N ASN A 460 -15.90 9.68 13.45
CA ASN A 460 -15.20 10.78 14.09
C ASN A 460 -14.35 10.27 15.25
N ILE A 461 -13.11 10.74 15.33
CA ILE A 461 -12.27 10.52 16.50
C ILE A 461 -12.92 11.29 17.67
N PRO A 462 -13.06 10.69 18.87
CA PRO A 462 -13.53 11.41 20.05
C PRO A 462 -12.75 12.71 20.24
N GLU A 463 -13.43 13.81 20.55
CA GLU A 463 -12.94 15.19 20.38
C GLU A 463 -11.70 15.59 21.19
N SER A 464 -11.20 14.77 22.12
CA SER A 464 -10.07 15.13 22.98
C SER A 464 -8.86 14.22 22.74
N LEU A 465 -8.07 14.51 21.71
CA LEU A 465 -6.68 14.05 21.58
C LEU A 465 -5.71 15.12 22.14
N ASP A 466 -5.99 15.63 23.33
CA ASP A 466 -5.08 16.54 24.04
C ASP A 466 -3.98 15.71 24.70
N PHE A 467 -2.85 15.59 24.01
CA PHE A 467 -1.66 14.93 24.51
C PHE A 467 -0.69 15.95 25.10
N GLU A 468 -0.01 15.54 26.17
CA GLU A 468 1.07 16.32 26.78
C GLU A 468 2.38 16.18 25.97
N LYS A 469 2.37 16.65 24.71
CA LYS A 469 3.48 16.48 23.76
C LYS A 469 4.78 17.11 24.22
N GLU A 470 4.75 18.35 24.74
CA GLU A 470 5.96 19.04 25.21
C GLU A 470 6.64 18.34 26.40
N PRO A 471 5.92 17.92 27.47
CA PRO A 471 6.49 17.11 28.53
C PRO A 471 7.10 15.80 28.02
N ALA A 472 6.41 15.09 27.12
CA ALA A 472 6.89 13.85 26.52
C ALA A 472 8.21 14.06 25.76
N GLN A 473 8.29 15.05 24.88
CA GLN A 473 9.51 15.39 24.12
C GLN A 473 10.65 15.84 25.04
N LYS A 474 10.37 16.61 26.11
CA LYS A 474 11.37 17.01 27.10
C LYS A 474 11.96 15.80 27.82
N LEU A 475 11.11 14.83 28.19
CA LEU A 475 11.54 13.58 28.84
C LEU A 475 12.49 12.80 27.91
N VAL A 476 12.08 12.52 26.66
CA VAL A 476 12.89 11.79 25.66
C VAL A 476 14.24 12.49 25.45
N ARG A 477 14.24 13.81 25.23
CA ARG A 477 15.47 14.58 25.04
C ARG A 477 16.37 14.59 26.26
N SER A 478 15.81 14.57 27.47
CA SER A 478 16.63 14.53 28.71
C SER A 478 17.39 13.22 28.85
N ILE A 479 16.74 12.09 28.49
CA ILE A 479 17.35 10.75 28.53
C ILE A 479 18.45 10.63 27.47
N LEU A 480 18.18 11.04 26.22
CA LEU A 480 19.19 11.03 25.16
C LEU A 480 20.42 11.90 25.52
N ARG A 481 20.20 13.10 26.12
CA ARG A 481 21.30 13.97 26.60
C ARG A 481 22.12 13.35 27.73
N SER A 482 21.55 12.44 28.52
CA SER A 482 22.29 11.71 29.54
C SER A 482 23.15 10.56 28.98
N GLY A 483 23.12 10.33 27.67
CA GLY A 483 23.81 9.24 27.01
C GLY A 483 23.11 7.88 27.12
N ARG A 484 21.92 7.81 27.73
CA ARG A 484 21.11 6.61 27.81
C ARG A 484 20.25 6.48 26.57
N HIS A 485 20.00 5.25 26.13
CA HIS A 485 19.11 4.91 25.02
C HIS A 485 17.93 4.02 25.45
N GLN A 486 17.93 3.56 26.72
CA GLN A 486 16.86 2.77 27.28
C GLN A 486 16.23 3.55 28.45
N MET A 487 14.89 3.59 28.44
CA MET A 487 14.12 4.18 29.52
C MET A 487 14.00 3.21 30.70
N THR A 488 13.94 3.74 31.91
CA THR A 488 13.46 2.96 33.06
C THR A 488 11.96 2.69 32.90
N GLU A 489 11.41 1.67 33.55
CA GLU A 489 9.97 1.38 33.55
C GLU A 489 9.15 2.58 34.00
N LEU A 490 9.65 3.36 34.98
CA LEU A 490 8.99 4.56 35.47
C LEU A 490 8.89 5.64 34.38
N GLU A 491 10.01 5.90 33.68
CA GLU A 491 10.07 6.86 32.58
C GLU A 491 9.19 6.41 31.40
N ALA A 492 9.20 5.11 31.07
CA ALA A 492 8.36 4.54 30.02
C ALA A 492 6.85 4.67 30.37
N LYS A 493 6.46 4.31 31.58
CA LYS A 493 5.08 4.48 32.05
C LYS A 493 4.67 5.96 32.10
N GLN A 494 5.55 6.86 32.49
CA GLN A 494 5.30 8.30 32.45
C GLN A 494 5.09 8.78 31.01
N LEU A 495 5.92 8.33 30.07
CA LEU A 495 5.80 8.69 28.66
C LEU A 495 4.45 8.28 28.07
N ILE A 496 4.03 7.02 28.27
CA ILE A 496 2.76 6.54 27.74
C ILE A 496 1.55 7.21 28.40
N ASN A 497 1.65 7.60 29.68
CA ASN A 497 0.62 8.38 30.35
C ASN A 497 0.39 9.76 29.71
N TYR A 498 1.43 10.44 29.22
CA TYR A 498 1.30 11.70 28.48
C TYR A 498 0.46 11.57 27.20
N TYR A 499 0.30 10.34 26.69
CA TYR A 499 -0.58 10.01 25.56
C TYR A 499 -1.89 9.34 25.99
N GLY A 500 -2.24 9.45 27.29
CA GLY A 500 -3.50 8.95 27.81
C GLY A 500 -3.62 7.42 27.80
N ILE A 501 -2.50 6.69 27.90
CA ILE A 501 -2.44 5.25 28.10
C ILE A 501 -2.25 5.01 29.61
N PRO A 502 -3.28 4.55 30.33
CA PRO A 502 -3.22 4.51 31.78
C PRO A 502 -2.30 3.43 32.32
N THR A 503 -1.65 3.71 33.46
CA THR A 503 -0.77 2.77 34.16
C THR A 503 -1.17 2.69 35.64
N PRO A 504 -0.87 1.59 36.34
CA PRO A 504 -1.12 1.50 37.78
C PRO A 504 -0.31 2.56 38.54
N PRO A 505 -0.91 3.18 39.56
CA PRO A 505 -0.17 4.06 40.46
C PRO A 505 0.92 3.28 41.20
N GLY A 506 2.11 3.84 41.30
CA GLY A 506 3.23 3.16 41.96
C GLY A 506 4.39 4.11 42.25
N LYS A 507 5.23 3.77 43.22
CA LYS A 507 6.44 4.50 43.61
C LYS A 507 7.65 3.59 43.64
N VAL A 508 8.81 4.11 43.30
CA VAL A 508 10.11 3.45 43.53
C VAL A 508 10.57 3.80 44.91
N LEU A 509 10.89 2.81 45.72
CA LEU A 509 11.23 2.93 47.11
C LEU A 509 12.59 2.28 47.40
N GLN A 510 13.37 2.86 48.30
CA GLN A 510 14.77 2.47 48.50
C GLN A 510 14.99 1.66 49.78
N SER A 511 13.91 1.39 50.59
CA SER A 511 14.01 0.55 51.79
C SER A 511 12.77 -0.33 51.96
N ALA A 512 12.95 -1.48 52.61
CA ALA A 512 11.89 -2.42 52.93
C ALA A 512 10.78 -1.76 53.79
N GLU A 513 11.16 -0.85 54.69
CA GLU A 513 10.22 -0.14 55.55
C GLU A 513 9.33 0.83 54.74
N SER A 514 9.93 1.63 53.88
CA SER A 514 9.17 2.57 53.03
C SER A 514 8.28 1.82 52.02
N ALA A 515 8.75 0.67 51.52
CA ALA A 515 7.97 -0.18 50.62
C ALA A 515 6.72 -0.76 51.34
N ALA A 516 6.88 -1.24 52.56
CA ALA A 516 5.76 -1.78 53.34
C ALA A 516 4.73 -0.69 53.70
N ASN A 517 5.19 0.50 54.07
CA ASN A 517 4.32 1.64 54.42
C ASN A 517 3.53 2.12 53.17
N TYR A 518 4.19 2.23 52.03
CA TYR A 518 3.50 2.59 50.80
C TYR A 518 2.52 1.49 50.33
N ALA A 519 2.86 0.21 50.48
CA ALA A 519 1.95 -0.90 50.19
C ALA A 519 0.70 -0.85 51.04
N LEU A 520 0.82 -0.43 52.33
CA LEU A 520 -0.30 -0.23 53.22
C LEU A 520 -1.16 0.99 52.78
N GLU A 521 -0.54 2.07 52.34
CA GLU A 521 -1.19 3.27 51.81
C GLU A 521 -2.07 2.98 50.60
N ILE A 522 -1.54 2.23 49.59
CA ILE A 522 -2.28 1.90 48.38
C ILE A 522 -3.20 0.69 48.52
N GLY A 523 -3.11 -0.04 49.63
CA GLY A 523 -3.91 -1.24 49.95
C GLY A 523 -3.44 -2.52 49.22
N PHE A 524 -3.52 -3.65 49.90
CA PHE A 524 -3.20 -4.96 49.39
C PHE A 524 -4.30 -5.53 48.50
N PRO A 525 -3.96 -6.51 47.59
CA PRO A 525 -2.62 -7.01 47.26
C PRO A 525 -1.80 -6.02 46.45
N VAL A 526 -0.47 -6.11 46.54
CA VAL A 526 0.47 -5.31 45.77
C VAL A 526 1.46 -6.21 45.00
N VAL A 527 2.06 -5.67 43.96
CA VAL A 527 3.20 -6.24 43.24
C VAL A 527 4.43 -5.40 43.50
N MET A 528 5.58 -6.05 43.61
CA MET A 528 6.88 -5.40 43.74
C MET A 528 7.80 -5.84 42.61
N LYS A 529 8.50 -4.88 42.00
CA LYS A 529 9.41 -5.08 40.87
C LYS A 529 10.72 -4.32 41.08
N ILE A 530 11.86 -4.92 40.71
CA ILE A 530 13.12 -4.18 40.69
C ILE A 530 13.06 -2.99 39.72
N ALA A 531 13.57 -1.84 40.16
CA ALA A 531 13.70 -0.63 39.33
C ALA A 531 15.16 -0.48 38.90
N SER A 532 15.45 -0.74 37.62
CA SER A 532 16.74 -0.55 36.98
C SER A 532 16.56 -0.43 35.46
N ALA A 533 17.29 0.49 34.85
CA ALA A 533 17.32 0.64 33.38
C ALA A 533 18.14 -0.47 32.69
N GLU A 534 18.97 -1.20 33.44
CA GLU A 534 19.91 -2.19 32.89
C GLU A 534 19.34 -3.62 32.87
N ILE A 535 18.13 -3.82 33.48
CA ILE A 535 17.53 -5.15 33.66
C ILE A 535 16.21 -5.21 32.88
N ALA A 536 16.24 -5.86 31.72
CA ALA A 536 15.06 -5.98 30.85
C ALA A 536 14.12 -7.09 31.29
N HIS A 537 14.62 -8.30 31.61
CA HIS A 537 13.82 -9.48 31.98
C HIS A 537 13.83 -9.70 33.51
N LYS A 538 13.05 -8.90 34.22
CA LYS A 538 13.01 -8.86 35.68
C LYS A 538 12.51 -10.18 36.29
N SER A 539 11.55 -10.83 35.66
CA SER A 539 10.94 -12.09 36.16
C SER A 539 11.92 -13.25 36.19
N ASP A 540 12.84 -13.35 35.22
CA ASP A 540 13.79 -14.46 35.06
C ASP A 540 14.79 -14.53 36.22
N ILE A 541 15.07 -13.38 36.83
CA ILE A 541 15.99 -13.26 37.97
C ILE A 541 15.30 -13.20 39.32
N GLY A 542 13.98 -13.41 39.37
CA GLY A 542 13.20 -13.24 40.61
C GLY A 542 13.11 -11.78 41.07
N GLY A 543 13.25 -10.85 40.15
CA GLY A 543 13.14 -9.40 40.37
C GLY A 543 11.69 -8.89 40.44
N VAL A 544 10.69 -9.79 40.35
CA VAL A 544 9.25 -9.52 40.49
C VAL A 544 8.63 -10.44 41.54
N VAL A 545 7.85 -9.91 42.44
CA VAL A 545 7.06 -10.66 43.44
C VAL A 545 5.60 -10.19 43.35
N LEU A 546 4.72 -11.15 43.08
CA LEU A 546 3.27 -10.94 42.96
C LEU A 546 2.55 -11.32 44.27
N ASP A 547 1.28 -11.00 44.36
CA ASP A 547 0.35 -11.44 45.44
C ASP A 547 0.83 -11.13 46.87
N ILE A 548 1.43 -9.96 47.04
CA ILE A 548 1.88 -9.52 48.33
C ILE A 548 0.67 -8.99 49.12
N ILE A 549 0.36 -9.59 50.26
CA ILE A 549 -0.91 -9.34 51.00
C ILE A 549 -0.71 -8.76 52.39
N SER A 550 0.52 -8.52 52.86
CA SER A 550 0.77 -7.93 54.18
C SER A 550 2.03 -7.06 54.18
N PRO A 551 2.20 -6.18 55.17
CA PRO A 551 3.42 -5.36 55.32
C PRO A 551 4.67 -6.21 55.56
N GLU A 552 4.58 -7.33 56.27
CA GLU A 552 5.68 -8.25 56.54
C GLU A 552 6.11 -8.95 55.24
N ALA A 553 5.15 -9.43 54.44
CA ALA A 553 5.40 -9.97 53.14
C ALA A 553 6.05 -8.97 52.19
N ALA A 554 5.65 -7.69 52.28
CA ALA A 554 6.24 -6.60 51.46
C ALA A 554 7.70 -6.36 51.84
N LYS A 555 8.06 -6.35 53.15
CA LYS A 555 9.46 -6.23 53.57
C LYS A 555 10.28 -7.41 53.07
N ALA A 556 9.79 -8.63 53.26
CA ALA A 556 10.47 -9.85 52.79
C ALA A 556 10.64 -9.88 51.27
N ALA A 557 9.64 -9.43 50.51
CA ALA A 557 9.71 -9.32 49.05
C ALA A 557 10.75 -8.30 48.59
N PHE A 558 10.83 -7.14 49.26
CA PHE A 558 11.86 -6.11 49.01
C PHE A 558 13.26 -6.69 49.12
N ASP A 559 13.56 -7.32 50.29
CA ASP A 559 14.88 -7.86 50.58
C ASP A 559 15.23 -8.97 49.60
N LYS A 560 14.27 -9.83 49.27
CA LYS A 560 14.44 -10.92 48.30
C LYS A 560 14.75 -10.39 46.92
N ILE A 561 14.00 -9.40 46.39
CA ILE A 561 14.22 -8.78 45.10
C ILE A 561 15.62 -8.16 45.02
N MET A 562 16.01 -7.40 46.04
CA MET A 562 17.31 -6.75 46.10
C MET A 562 18.47 -7.77 46.12
N ALA A 563 18.34 -8.83 46.95
CA ALA A 563 19.35 -9.86 47.03
C ALA A 563 19.48 -10.66 45.70
N ASN A 564 18.38 -11.07 45.09
CA ASN A 564 18.36 -11.78 43.83
C ASN A 564 19.00 -10.93 42.72
N THR A 565 18.63 -9.67 42.65
CA THR A 565 19.15 -8.75 41.63
C THR A 565 20.62 -8.52 41.79
N GLN A 566 21.09 -8.32 43.01
CA GLN A 566 22.51 -8.09 43.30
C GLN A 566 23.35 -9.33 43.05
N HIS A 567 22.77 -10.53 43.21
CA HIS A 567 23.42 -11.78 42.89
C HIS A 567 23.62 -11.98 41.38
N HIS A 568 22.59 -11.70 40.59
CA HIS A 568 22.64 -11.88 39.13
C HIS A 568 23.32 -10.73 38.39
N PHE A 569 23.19 -9.50 38.86
CA PHE A 569 23.73 -8.27 38.28
C PHE A 569 24.45 -7.41 39.31
N PRO A 570 25.65 -7.82 39.78
CA PRO A 570 26.34 -7.14 40.89
C PRO A 570 26.79 -5.70 40.55
N ALA A 571 26.95 -5.38 39.25
CA ALA A 571 27.35 -4.07 38.76
C ALA A 571 26.21 -3.17 38.30
N ALA A 572 24.97 -3.65 38.30
CA ALA A 572 23.82 -2.87 37.81
C ALA A 572 23.47 -1.73 38.76
N ASN A 573 23.12 -0.57 38.17
CA ASN A 573 22.59 0.53 38.94
C ASN A 573 21.15 0.28 39.36
N LEU A 574 20.88 0.08 40.65
CA LEU A 574 19.57 -0.21 41.21
C LEU A 574 18.98 1.07 41.81
N GLU A 575 17.84 1.51 41.23
CA GLU A 575 17.10 2.69 41.74
C GLU A 575 16.24 2.38 42.97
N GLY A 576 16.01 1.09 43.27
CA GLY A 576 15.19 0.57 44.35
C GLY A 576 14.16 -0.46 43.88
N VAL A 577 13.09 -0.61 44.63
CA VAL A 577 11.97 -1.53 44.28
C VAL A 577 10.72 -0.71 44.05
N ARG A 578 10.08 -0.90 42.89
CA ARG A 578 8.79 -0.29 42.55
C ARG A 578 7.67 -1.12 43.21
N VAL A 579 6.81 -0.43 43.93
CA VAL A 579 5.60 -0.98 44.57
C VAL A 579 4.39 -0.44 43.83
N GLU A 580 3.51 -1.31 43.35
CA GLU A 580 2.30 -0.99 42.62
C GLU A 580 1.10 -1.76 43.16
N LYS A 581 -0.11 -1.20 43.02
CA LYS A 581 -1.33 -1.98 43.25
C LYS A 581 -1.39 -3.17 42.33
N MET A 582 -1.66 -4.36 42.87
CA MET A 582 -1.87 -5.54 42.04
C MET A 582 -3.17 -5.40 41.25
N ILE A 583 -3.05 -5.55 39.94
CA ILE A 583 -4.17 -5.49 39.02
C ILE A 583 -4.44 -6.90 38.51
N ASN A 584 -5.66 -7.35 38.61
CA ASN A 584 -6.10 -8.65 38.11
C ASN A 584 -7.23 -8.40 37.11
N LYS A 585 -6.93 -8.46 35.83
CA LYS A 585 -7.85 -8.29 34.72
C LYS A 585 -7.93 -9.60 33.93
N LYS A 586 -9.00 -9.77 33.14
CA LYS A 586 -9.34 -11.04 32.48
C LYS A 586 -8.49 -11.35 31.27
N TYR A 587 -8.06 -10.31 30.57
CA TYR A 587 -7.33 -10.45 29.31
C TYR A 587 -6.02 -9.66 29.36
N GLU A 588 -5.01 -10.22 28.74
CA GLU A 588 -3.70 -9.60 28.55
C GLU A 588 -3.43 -9.37 27.07
N LEU A 589 -3.09 -8.15 26.71
CA LEU A 589 -2.80 -7.73 25.34
C LEU A 589 -1.33 -7.32 25.22
N LEU A 590 -0.77 -7.57 24.04
CA LEU A 590 0.50 -7.02 23.57
C LEU A 590 0.22 -5.81 22.69
N ILE A 591 0.84 -4.67 23.01
CA ILE A 591 0.84 -3.46 22.18
C ILE A 591 2.28 -3.00 22.05
N GLY A 592 2.86 -3.12 20.88
CA GLY A 592 4.25 -2.76 20.65
C GLY A 592 4.46 -2.02 19.35
N ALA A 593 5.65 -1.48 19.18
CA ALA A 593 6.12 -0.98 17.89
C ALA A 593 7.63 -1.12 17.78
N LYS A 594 8.08 -1.34 16.54
CA LYS A 594 9.48 -1.37 16.18
C LYS A 594 9.71 -0.57 14.90
N LYS A 595 10.83 0.15 14.86
CA LYS A 595 11.25 0.92 13.68
C LYS A 595 11.82 -0.03 12.64
N ASP A 596 11.07 -0.26 11.56
CA ASP A 596 11.54 -1.00 10.40
C ASP A 596 12.46 -0.10 9.54
N PRO A 597 13.57 -0.63 8.99
CA PRO A 597 14.52 0.16 8.22
C PRO A 597 13.95 0.72 6.91
N ILE A 598 12.86 0.14 6.39
CA ILE A 598 12.22 0.53 5.13
C ILE A 598 10.97 1.37 5.40
N PHE A 599 10.08 0.92 6.29
CA PHE A 599 8.76 1.51 6.49
C PHE A 599 8.63 2.41 7.73
N GLY A 600 9.72 2.59 8.49
CA GLY A 600 9.65 3.34 9.75
C GLY A 600 8.90 2.58 10.86
N PRO A 601 8.20 3.26 11.78
CA PRO A 601 7.54 2.59 12.90
C PRO A 601 6.41 1.68 12.43
N VAL A 602 6.40 0.45 12.97
CA VAL A 602 5.38 -0.58 12.70
C VAL A 602 4.74 -0.98 14.02
N ILE A 603 3.44 -0.82 14.11
CA ILE A 603 2.62 -1.16 15.29
C ILE A 603 2.33 -2.66 15.27
N VAL A 604 2.47 -3.31 16.41
CA VAL A 604 2.12 -4.72 16.64
C VAL A 604 1.03 -4.78 17.72
N PHE A 605 0.00 -5.56 17.49
CA PHE A 605 -1.07 -5.84 18.44
C PHE A 605 -1.37 -7.35 18.47
N GLY A 606 -1.65 -7.89 19.65
CA GLY A 606 -2.00 -9.29 19.80
C GLY A 606 -2.28 -9.75 21.22
N SER A 607 -2.31 -11.05 21.39
CA SER A 607 -2.38 -11.67 22.73
C SER A 607 -1.13 -11.35 23.52
N GLY A 608 -1.28 -10.92 24.79
CA GLY A 608 -0.19 -10.58 25.69
C GLY A 608 0.17 -11.72 26.65
N GLY A 609 1.06 -11.40 27.60
CA GLY A 609 1.50 -12.31 28.66
C GLY A 609 2.64 -13.24 28.21
N VAL A 610 2.93 -14.25 29.04
CA VAL A 610 4.12 -15.13 28.93
C VAL A 610 4.07 -16.04 27.69
N LEU A 611 2.91 -16.25 27.09
CA LEU A 611 2.70 -17.20 25.98
C LEU A 611 2.70 -16.54 24.60
N VAL A 612 3.02 -15.26 24.51
CA VAL A 612 3.03 -14.48 23.25
C VAL A 612 3.84 -15.18 22.16
N GLU A 613 5.05 -15.60 22.49
CA GLU A 613 5.98 -16.24 21.56
C GLU A 613 5.51 -17.62 21.06
N LEU A 614 4.74 -18.35 21.88
CA LEU A 614 4.23 -19.68 21.54
C LEU A 614 3.00 -19.62 20.63
N TYR A 615 2.08 -18.68 20.86
CA TYR A 615 0.82 -18.61 20.12
C TYR A 615 0.93 -17.81 18.83
N ASN A 616 1.93 -16.93 18.74
CA ASN A 616 2.22 -16.08 17.58
C ASN A 616 0.96 -15.36 17.03
N ASP A 617 0.07 -14.95 17.95
CA ASP A 617 -1.21 -14.29 17.64
C ASP A 617 -1.01 -12.78 17.61
N THR A 618 -0.35 -12.31 16.58
CA THR A 618 -0.10 -10.87 16.40
C THR A 618 -0.49 -10.41 14.99
N ASN A 619 -0.90 -9.16 14.89
CA ASN A 619 -1.11 -8.47 13.63
C ASN A 619 -0.41 -7.10 13.64
N MET A 620 -0.09 -6.58 12.44
CA MET A 620 0.73 -5.38 12.27
C MET A 620 0.00 -4.30 11.49
N GLY A 621 0.31 -3.03 11.81
CA GLY A 621 -0.16 -1.86 11.09
C GLY A 621 0.87 -0.74 11.03
N LEU A 622 0.69 0.17 10.08
CA LEU A 622 1.53 1.35 9.89
C LEU A 622 0.79 2.60 10.37
N PRO A 623 1.43 3.49 11.18
CA PRO A 623 0.86 4.79 11.47
C PRO A 623 0.80 5.67 10.20
N PRO A 624 -0.11 6.66 10.14
CA PRO A 624 -1.14 6.99 11.13
C PRO A 624 -2.30 5.99 11.14
N LEU A 625 -2.93 5.80 12.31
CA LEU A 625 -4.14 5.00 12.46
C LEU A 625 -5.36 5.90 12.71
N ASN A 626 -6.51 5.49 12.17
CA ASN A 626 -7.84 5.92 12.58
C ASN A 626 -8.60 4.75 13.23
N MET A 627 -9.83 4.96 13.70
CA MET A 627 -10.63 3.94 14.38
C MET A 627 -10.87 2.69 13.49
N ALA A 628 -11.16 2.90 12.21
CA ALA A 628 -11.39 1.79 11.26
C ALA A 628 -10.13 0.93 11.04
N LEU A 629 -8.97 1.56 10.88
CA LEU A 629 -7.68 0.85 10.73
C LEU A 629 -7.28 0.13 12.02
N ALA A 630 -7.48 0.75 13.19
CA ALA A 630 -7.25 0.11 14.48
C ALA A 630 -8.14 -1.12 14.66
N LYS A 631 -9.43 -1.00 14.34
CA LYS A 631 -10.40 -2.12 14.36
C LYS A 631 -9.87 -3.34 13.60
N ARG A 632 -9.32 -3.12 12.42
CA ARG A 632 -8.79 -4.21 11.57
C ARG A 632 -7.54 -4.86 12.11
N ILE A 633 -6.65 -4.08 12.73
CA ILE A 633 -5.50 -4.68 13.39
C ILE A 633 -5.99 -5.65 14.44
N ILE A 634 -7.02 -5.29 15.21
CA ILE A 634 -7.62 -6.10 16.26
C ILE A 634 -8.36 -7.32 15.69
N GLU A 635 -9.25 -7.13 14.71
CA GLU A 635 -10.09 -8.19 14.13
C GLU A 635 -9.31 -9.33 13.48
N ASN A 636 -8.11 -9.04 12.99
CA ASN A 636 -7.24 -10.03 12.36
C ASN A 636 -6.33 -10.77 13.36
N THR A 637 -6.70 -10.81 14.64
CA THR A 637 -6.05 -11.61 15.69
C THR A 637 -7.02 -12.66 16.25
N LYS A 638 -6.50 -13.75 16.79
CA LYS A 638 -7.33 -14.78 17.45
C LYS A 638 -7.89 -14.26 18.78
N VAL A 639 -7.13 -13.40 19.47
CA VAL A 639 -7.56 -12.80 20.73
C VAL A 639 -8.84 -11.97 20.57
N TYR A 640 -9.13 -11.46 19.39
CA TYR A 640 -10.35 -10.71 19.10
C TYR A 640 -11.62 -11.50 19.47
N GLN A 641 -11.65 -12.83 19.20
CA GLN A 641 -12.79 -13.68 19.56
C GLN A 641 -13.01 -13.74 21.08
N LEU A 642 -11.95 -13.70 21.87
CA LEU A 642 -12.02 -13.64 23.32
C LEU A 642 -12.51 -12.28 23.80
N LEU A 643 -12.04 -11.19 23.18
CA LEU A 643 -12.40 -9.82 23.52
C LEU A 643 -13.88 -9.51 23.26
N GLN A 644 -14.54 -10.23 22.34
CA GLN A 644 -15.99 -10.14 22.11
C GLN A 644 -16.84 -10.83 23.20
N GLY A 645 -16.20 -11.61 24.07
CA GLY A 645 -16.84 -12.48 25.05
C GLY A 645 -16.92 -13.93 24.57
N TYR A 646 -16.50 -14.86 25.43
CA TYR A 646 -16.40 -16.27 25.09
C TYR A 646 -16.78 -17.17 26.25
N ARG A 647 -17.68 -18.16 26.03
CA ARG A 647 -18.08 -19.19 27.01
C ARG A 647 -18.43 -18.64 28.40
N GLY A 648 -19.22 -17.57 28.47
CA GLY A 648 -19.63 -16.96 29.74
C GLY A 648 -18.64 -15.95 30.33
N MET A 649 -17.49 -15.74 29.69
CA MET A 649 -16.59 -14.61 30.01
C MET A 649 -17.12 -13.35 29.30
N PRO A 650 -17.28 -12.22 30.00
CA PRO A 650 -17.72 -10.97 29.38
C PRO A 650 -16.67 -10.44 28.40
N GLY A 651 -17.14 -9.75 27.37
CA GLY A 651 -16.26 -9.05 26.44
C GLY A 651 -15.74 -7.73 27.01
N VAL A 652 -14.85 -7.10 26.25
CA VAL A 652 -14.32 -5.77 26.54
C VAL A 652 -14.93 -4.74 25.59
N ASP A 653 -14.80 -3.46 25.92
CA ASP A 653 -15.11 -2.37 25.00
C ASP A 653 -14.08 -2.33 23.85
N ILE A 654 -14.46 -2.89 22.69
CA ILE A 654 -13.60 -2.92 21.51
C ILE A 654 -13.27 -1.52 20.97
N GLU A 655 -14.19 -0.57 21.13
CA GLU A 655 -13.97 0.82 20.69
C GLU A 655 -12.89 1.50 21.56
N ALA A 656 -12.87 1.21 22.86
CA ALA A 656 -11.80 1.66 23.74
C ALA A 656 -10.43 1.06 23.35
N VAL A 657 -10.38 -0.21 22.92
CA VAL A 657 -9.13 -0.85 22.42
C VAL A 657 -8.70 -0.22 21.09
N GLN A 658 -9.62 0.08 20.18
CA GLN A 658 -9.32 0.81 18.96
C GLN A 658 -8.70 2.18 19.25
N PHE A 659 -9.34 2.91 20.18
CA PHE A 659 -8.86 4.24 20.58
C PHE A 659 -7.49 4.20 21.25
N LEU A 660 -7.21 3.16 22.01
CA LEU A 660 -5.89 2.90 22.58
C LEU A 660 -4.80 2.77 21.48
N LEU A 661 -5.08 2.03 20.42
CA LEU A 661 -4.15 1.90 19.28
C LEU A 661 -3.98 3.23 18.53
N VAL A 662 -5.03 4.04 18.43
CA VAL A 662 -4.94 5.39 17.85
C VAL A 662 -4.02 6.28 18.70
N LYS A 663 -4.19 6.30 20.03
CA LYS A 663 -3.30 7.04 20.95
C LYS A 663 -1.85 6.58 20.81
N PHE A 664 -1.64 5.28 20.75
CA PHE A 664 -0.31 4.68 20.56
C PHE A 664 0.32 5.07 19.21
N ALA A 665 -0.48 5.16 18.16
CA ALA A 665 0.00 5.67 16.86
C ALA A 665 0.46 7.13 16.94
N TYR A 666 -0.28 8.00 17.65
CA TYR A 666 0.13 9.40 17.86
C TYR A 666 1.43 9.51 18.63
N LEU A 667 1.65 8.68 19.66
CA LEU A 667 2.92 8.62 20.39
C LEU A 667 4.10 8.36 19.43
N LEU A 668 3.96 7.39 18.53
CA LEU A 668 5.00 7.07 17.54
C LEU A 668 5.20 8.16 16.49
N MET A 669 4.15 8.88 16.13
CA MET A 669 4.23 9.99 15.16
C MET A 669 4.94 11.21 15.75
N ASP A 670 4.66 11.53 17.02
CA ASP A 670 5.19 12.72 17.71
C ASP A 670 6.61 12.52 18.28
N LEU A 671 7.05 11.26 18.44
CA LEU A 671 8.33 10.87 19.05
C LEU A 671 9.15 9.97 18.09
N PRO A 672 9.72 10.53 17.03
CA PRO A 672 10.48 9.79 16.03
C PRO A 672 11.79 9.17 16.56
N GLU A 673 12.23 9.57 17.75
CA GLU A 673 13.36 9.01 18.48
C GLU A 673 13.08 7.61 19.04
N ILE A 674 11.83 7.16 19.09
CA ILE A 674 11.50 5.81 19.56
C ILE A 674 11.93 4.79 18.52
N LYS A 675 12.86 3.90 18.89
CA LYS A 675 13.31 2.77 18.10
C LYS A 675 12.45 1.53 18.32
N GLU A 676 12.09 1.30 19.58
CA GLU A 676 11.27 0.16 20.00
C GLU A 676 10.46 0.54 21.25
N ILE A 677 9.20 0.13 21.28
CA ILE A 677 8.34 0.24 22.46
C ILE A 677 7.51 -1.04 22.56
N ASP A 678 7.42 -1.56 23.78
CA ASP A 678 6.64 -2.75 24.11
C ASP A 678 5.84 -2.52 25.39
N ILE A 679 4.54 -2.70 25.30
CA ILE A 679 3.58 -2.72 26.43
C ILE A 679 3.07 -4.15 26.54
N ASN A 680 3.61 -4.90 27.48
CA ASN A 680 3.29 -6.32 27.66
C ASN A 680 3.43 -6.75 29.14
N PRO A 681 2.29 -7.02 29.85
CA PRO A 681 0.94 -6.96 29.31
C PRO A 681 0.24 -5.59 29.44
N TYR A 682 -0.67 -5.28 28.53
CA TYR A 682 -1.78 -4.38 28.76
C TYR A 682 -2.97 -5.20 29.26
N ALA A 683 -3.26 -5.12 30.54
CA ALA A 683 -4.33 -5.90 31.18
C ALA A 683 -5.68 -5.18 31.04
N ILE A 684 -6.73 -5.89 30.60
CA ILE A 684 -8.04 -5.30 30.29
C ILE A 684 -9.20 -6.23 30.67
N ASP A 685 -10.32 -5.65 31.03
CA ASP A 685 -11.63 -6.31 31.21
C ASP A 685 -12.77 -5.35 30.80
N GLU A 686 -14.00 -5.65 31.20
CA GLU A 686 -15.20 -4.84 30.97
C GLU A 686 -15.14 -3.42 31.58
N GLU A 687 -14.30 -3.19 32.59
CA GLU A 687 -14.14 -1.89 33.25
C GLU A 687 -13.05 -1.02 32.62
N GLY A 688 -12.29 -1.55 31.65
CA GLY A 688 -11.19 -0.88 30.97
C GLY A 688 -9.83 -1.55 31.20
N GLY A 689 -8.76 -0.90 30.79
CA GLY A 689 -7.41 -1.50 30.77
C GLY A 689 -6.32 -0.60 31.32
N LEU A 690 -5.16 -1.22 31.65
CA LEU A 690 -3.97 -0.57 32.21
C LEU A 690 -2.71 -1.23 31.67
N ALA A 691 -1.69 -0.45 31.35
CA ALA A 691 -0.36 -0.95 31.00
C ALA A 691 0.40 -1.36 32.27
N LEU A 692 0.60 -2.65 32.47
CA LEU A 692 1.26 -3.19 33.66
C LEU A 692 2.79 -3.15 33.55
N ASP A 693 3.31 -3.26 32.32
CA ASP A 693 4.72 -3.09 32.04
C ASP A 693 4.90 -2.31 30.72
N ALA A 694 5.97 -1.57 30.62
CA ALA A 694 6.34 -0.82 29.43
C ALA A 694 7.86 -0.73 29.31
N HIS A 695 8.36 -1.06 28.12
CA HIS A 695 9.77 -1.00 27.77
C HIS A 695 9.95 -0.10 26.53
N ILE A 696 10.89 0.84 26.59
CA ILE A 696 11.14 1.79 25.49
C ILE A 696 12.63 1.92 25.24
N VAL A 697 13.03 1.75 23.98
CA VAL A 697 14.39 1.96 23.47
C VAL A 697 14.37 3.14 22.50
N LEU A 698 15.31 4.07 22.68
CA LEU A 698 15.47 5.27 21.86
C LEU A 698 16.55 5.10 20.80
N ASP A 699 16.39 5.78 19.71
CA ASP A 699 17.36 5.86 18.59
C ASP A 699 18.32 7.03 18.84
N GLN A 700 19.57 6.73 19.22
CA GLN A 700 20.60 7.73 19.48
C GLN A 700 21.08 8.45 18.22
N ASP A 701 20.96 7.78 17.07
CA ASP A 701 21.45 8.31 15.80
C ASP A 701 20.37 9.13 15.06
N PHE A 702 19.19 9.26 15.65
CA PHE A 702 18.10 10.04 15.05
C PHE A 702 18.42 11.53 15.05
N VAL A 703 18.45 12.13 13.84
CA VAL A 703 18.61 13.58 13.65
C VAL A 703 17.27 14.18 13.20
N PRO A 704 16.67 15.09 13.99
CA PRO A 704 15.44 15.76 13.60
C PRO A 704 15.62 16.57 12.30
N ASP A 705 14.67 16.46 11.38
CA ASP A 705 14.58 17.30 10.19
C ASP A 705 13.50 18.36 10.41
N ALA A 706 13.91 19.62 10.62
CA ALA A 706 12.97 20.71 10.88
C ALA A 706 12.05 21.03 9.69
N LYS A 707 12.46 20.70 8.47
CA LYS A 707 11.66 20.92 7.26
C LYS A 707 10.67 19.78 6.99
N LEU A 708 10.98 18.56 7.48
CA LEU A 708 10.18 17.36 7.26
C LEU A 708 9.93 16.63 8.59
N PRO A 709 9.09 17.15 9.49
CA PRO A 709 8.90 16.64 10.84
C PRO A 709 8.43 15.17 10.89
N TYR A 710 7.76 14.68 9.85
CA TYR A 710 7.26 13.31 9.75
C TYR A 710 8.00 12.47 8.71
N LYS A 711 9.29 12.76 8.49
CA LYS A 711 10.13 12.01 7.52
C LYS A 711 10.30 10.54 7.89
N HIS A 712 10.19 10.19 9.17
CA HIS A 712 10.24 8.81 9.68
C HIS A 712 9.00 7.97 9.34
N LEU A 713 7.93 8.58 8.83
CA LEU A 713 6.71 7.91 8.41
C LEU A 713 6.65 7.77 6.90
N VAL A 714 6.24 6.59 6.42
CA VAL A 714 6.00 6.38 4.98
C VAL A 714 4.63 6.88 4.52
N ILE A 715 3.72 7.15 5.46
CA ILE A 715 2.41 7.75 5.20
C ILE A 715 2.35 9.04 6.02
N PRO A 716 2.23 10.22 5.39
CA PRO A 716 2.15 11.48 6.11
C PRO A 716 0.86 11.56 6.93
N PRO A 717 0.93 12.05 8.19
CA PRO A 717 -0.26 12.29 9.00
C PRO A 717 -1.03 13.51 8.54
N TYR A 718 -2.20 13.74 9.14
CA TYR A 718 -2.99 14.96 8.95
C TYR A 718 -2.17 16.21 9.26
N PRO A 719 -2.05 17.18 8.33
CA PRO A 719 -1.18 18.35 8.49
C PRO A 719 -1.89 19.46 9.29
N ALA A 720 -2.06 19.25 10.61
CA ALA A 720 -2.81 20.11 11.51
C ALA A 720 -2.27 21.55 11.61
N GLN A 721 -1.02 21.81 11.21
CA GLN A 721 -0.43 23.16 11.21
C GLN A 721 -1.10 24.10 10.21
N TYR A 722 -1.78 23.58 9.19
CA TYR A 722 -2.47 24.39 8.20
C TYR A 722 -3.91 24.68 8.59
N GLN A 723 -4.08 25.41 9.70
CA GLN A 723 -5.38 25.89 10.15
C GLN A 723 -5.35 27.41 10.32
N ARG A 724 -6.40 28.10 9.83
CA ARG A 724 -6.51 29.56 9.90
C ARG A 724 -7.96 30.00 10.02
N GLU A 725 -8.28 30.82 11.03
CA GLU A 725 -9.56 31.51 11.07
C GLU A 725 -9.53 32.73 10.12
N VAL A 726 -10.61 32.88 9.36
CA VAL A 726 -10.80 34.03 8.45
C VAL A 726 -12.17 34.66 8.65
N VAL A 727 -12.27 35.95 8.38
CA VAL A 727 -13.54 36.70 8.47
C VAL A 727 -13.96 37.08 7.06
N MET A 728 -15.13 36.64 6.63
CA MET A 728 -15.68 36.95 5.31
C MET A 728 -16.25 38.37 5.28
N LYS A 729 -16.49 38.89 4.07
CA LYS A 729 -17.03 40.24 3.87
C LYS A 729 -18.36 40.50 4.58
N ASN A 730 -19.14 39.49 4.87
CA ASN A 730 -20.41 39.57 5.62
C ASN A 730 -20.24 39.52 7.15
N GLY A 731 -18.99 39.48 7.67
CA GLY A 731 -18.67 39.40 9.08
C GLY A 731 -18.72 37.98 9.69
N LYS A 732 -19.16 36.96 8.94
CA LYS A 732 -19.12 35.54 9.41
C LYS A 732 -17.70 35.01 9.40
N LYS A 733 -17.39 34.18 10.41
CA LYS A 733 -16.09 33.48 10.50
C LYS A 733 -16.14 32.17 9.73
N ALA A 734 -15.01 31.78 9.15
CA ALA A 734 -14.77 30.45 8.61
C ALA A 734 -13.42 29.93 9.15
N LEU A 735 -13.35 28.64 9.44
CA LEU A 735 -12.10 27.94 9.74
C LEU A 735 -11.60 27.29 8.45
N LEU A 736 -10.48 27.78 7.94
CA LEU A 736 -9.75 27.08 6.87
C LEU A 736 -8.89 25.98 7.48
N ARG A 737 -9.08 24.76 7.04
CA ARG A 737 -8.30 23.59 7.52
C ARG A 737 -8.16 22.51 6.43
N PRO A 738 -7.15 21.64 6.49
CA PRO A 738 -7.08 20.49 5.61
C PRO A 738 -8.33 19.61 5.75
N ILE A 739 -8.74 19.02 4.64
CA ILE A 739 -9.86 18.07 4.60
C ILE A 739 -9.47 16.78 5.34
N ARG A 740 -10.46 16.11 5.96
CA ARG A 740 -10.30 14.82 6.64
C ARG A 740 -11.22 13.79 6.00
N PRO A 741 -10.93 12.49 6.13
CA PRO A 741 -11.84 11.45 5.68
C PRO A 741 -13.26 11.58 6.25
N GLU A 742 -13.39 12.02 7.50
CA GLU A 742 -14.65 12.23 8.23
C GLU A 742 -15.50 13.38 7.66
N ASP A 743 -14.94 14.22 6.80
CA ASP A 743 -15.64 15.37 6.19
C ASP A 743 -16.54 14.98 5.00
N GLU A 744 -16.64 13.70 4.66
CA GLU A 744 -17.49 13.25 3.55
C GLU A 744 -18.93 13.77 3.63
N PRO A 745 -19.64 13.74 4.80
CA PRO A 745 -20.98 14.30 4.89
C PRO A 745 -21.02 15.84 4.67
N LEU A 746 -19.96 16.56 5.07
CA LEU A 746 -19.85 18.01 4.83
C LEU A 746 -19.66 18.31 3.35
N GLU A 747 -18.82 17.52 2.66
CA GLU A 747 -18.58 17.67 1.24
C GLU A 747 -19.83 17.30 0.42
N ALA A 748 -20.53 16.22 0.76
CA ALA A 748 -21.83 15.89 0.17
C ALA A 748 -22.85 17.01 0.33
N GLY A 749 -22.90 17.61 1.54
CA GLY A 749 -23.74 18.77 1.82
C GLY A 749 -23.37 20.01 0.99
N MET A 750 -22.07 20.23 0.75
CA MET A 750 -21.57 21.31 -0.12
C MET A 750 -22.01 21.09 -1.59
N PHE A 751 -21.84 19.87 -2.11
CA PHE A 751 -22.29 19.54 -3.47
C PHE A 751 -23.79 19.80 -3.67
N GLY A 752 -24.60 19.50 -2.64
CA GLY A 752 -26.05 19.78 -2.65
C GLY A 752 -26.40 21.28 -2.73
N GLN A 753 -25.46 22.18 -2.47
CA GLN A 753 -25.62 23.63 -2.54
C GLN A 753 -25.05 24.25 -3.83
N LEU A 754 -24.46 23.44 -4.72
CA LEU A 754 -23.91 23.92 -6.00
C LEU A 754 -24.98 23.96 -7.08
N SER A 755 -25.08 25.07 -7.79
CA SER A 755 -25.86 25.16 -9.01
C SER A 755 -25.24 24.36 -10.16
N LYS A 756 -26.05 23.99 -11.15
CA LYS A 756 -25.56 23.35 -12.38
C LYS A 756 -24.43 24.16 -13.05
N ARG A 757 -24.51 25.49 -12.95
CA ARG A 757 -23.46 26.39 -13.47
C ARG A 757 -22.16 26.24 -12.69
N SER A 758 -22.20 26.24 -11.37
CA SER A 758 -21.00 26.07 -10.53
C SER A 758 -20.33 24.72 -10.75
N ILE A 759 -21.13 23.64 -10.88
CA ILE A 759 -20.65 22.29 -11.24
C ILE A 759 -19.96 22.32 -12.61
N TYR A 760 -20.60 22.90 -13.63
CA TYR A 760 -20.03 22.98 -14.99
C TYR A 760 -18.73 23.79 -15.03
N MET A 761 -18.69 24.93 -14.30
CA MET A 761 -17.47 25.76 -14.24
C MET A 761 -16.29 25.07 -13.55
N ARG A 762 -16.56 24.09 -12.68
CA ARG A 762 -15.52 23.35 -11.94
C ARG A 762 -15.10 22.06 -12.63
N PHE A 763 -16.04 21.29 -13.19
CA PHE A 763 -15.80 19.94 -13.70
C PHE A 763 -15.85 19.83 -15.23
N PHE A 764 -16.12 20.95 -15.93
CA PHE A 764 -16.24 21.04 -17.39
C PHE A 764 -17.30 20.11 -18.00
N GLY A 765 -18.16 19.57 -17.16
CA GLY A 765 -19.17 18.61 -17.51
C GLY A 765 -20.31 18.56 -16.52
N PHE A 766 -21.27 17.70 -16.82
CA PHE A 766 -22.40 17.42 -15.93
C PHE A 766 -22.04 16.26 -14.99
N VAL A 767 -22.15 16.47 -13.69
CA VAL A 767 -22.00 15.43 -12.66
C VAL A 767 -23.41 15.03 -12.20
N PRO A 768 -23.98 13.94 -12.73
CA PRO A 768 -25.38 13.60 -12.49
C PRO A 768 -25.65 13.10 -11.07
N HIS A 769 -24.69 12.45 -10.46
CA HIS A 769 -24.75 11.91 -9.10
C HIS A 769 -23.38 11.93 -8.45
N VAL A 770 -23.35 12.38 -7.21
CA VAL A 770 -22.12 12.35 -6.39
C VAL A 770 -22.15 11.07 -5.57
N SER A 771 -21.40 10.05 -6.02
CA SER A 771 -21.36 8.75 -5.34
C SER A 771 -20.46 8.79 -4.10
N HIS A 772 -20.65 7.80 -3.22
CA HIS A 772 -19.78 7.59 -2.05
C HIS A 772 -18.31 7.45 -2.45
N GLU A 773 -18.01 6.69 -3.52
CA GLU A 773 -16.65 6.51 -4.01
C GLU A 773 -16.01 7.82 -4.45
N LEU A 774 -16.78 8.71 -5.10
CA LEU A 774 -16.29 10.02 -5.52
C LEU A 774 -15.99 10.92 -4.31
N LEU A 775 -16.88 10.96 -3.33
CA LEU A 775 -16.69 11.72 -2.08
C LEU A 775 -15.49 11.19 -1.29
N THR A 776 -15.36 9.88 -1.15
CA THR A 776 -14.21 9.26 -0.51
C THR A 776 -12.90 9.63 -1.19
N ARG A 777 -12.87 9.65 -2.53
CA ARG A 777 -11.69 10.08 -3.28
C ARG A 777 -11.32 11.54 -2.99
N PHE A 778 -12.30 12.40 -2.76
CA PHE A 778 -12.06 13.81 -2.45
C PHE A 778 -11.66 14.06 -1.01
N THR A 779 -12.07 13.22 -0.06
CA THR A 779 -11.82 13.41 1.37
C THR A 779 -10.62 12.59 1.89
N GLN A 780 -10.39 11.39 1.38
CA GLN A 780 -9.29 10.51 1.79
C GLN A 780 -8.07 10.71 0.88
N ILE A 781 -7.45 11.87 0.97
CA ILE A 781 -6.31 12.27 0.15
C ILE A 781 -4.97 11.80 0.72
N ASP A 782 -3.95 11.79 -0.11
CA ASP A 782 -2.57 11.60 0.30
C ASP A 782 -1.89 12.95 0.51
N TYR A 783 -1.73 13.37 1.77
CA TYR A 783 -1.14 14.68 2.12
C TYR A 783 0.31 14.88 1.66
N ASP A 784 0.97 13.87 1.12
CA ASP A 784 2.28 14.01 0.48
C ASP A 784 2.20 14.63 -0.92
N ARG A 785 1.10 14.35 -1.61
CA ARG A 785 0.86 14.76 -3.00
C ARG A 785 -0.28 15.74 -3.16
N GLU A 786 -1.29 15.61 -2.31
CA GLU A 786 -2.53 16.37 -2.40
C GLU A 786 -2.75 17.19 -1.15
N MET A 787 -3.13 18.43 -1.34
CA MET A 787 -3.63 19.28 -0.26
C MET A 787 -4.99 19.83 -0.66
N ALA A 788 -5.99 19.57 0.19
CA ALA A 788 -7.31 20.15 0.04
C ALA A 788 -7.64 20.93 1.32
N ILE A 789 -7.87 22.23 1.19
CA ILE A 789 -8.28 23.11 2.29
C ILE A 789 -9.77 23.36 2.17
N ILE A 790 -10.52 23.01 3.20
CA ILE A 790 -11.94 23.34 3.30
C ILE A 790 -12.15 24.62 4.09
N ALA A 791 -13.24 25.30 3.81
CA ALA A 791 -13.77 26.40 4.63
C ALA A 791 -14.95 25.87 5.46
N GLU A 792 -14.69 25.57 6.72
CA GLU A 792 -15.71 25.14 7.68
C GLU A 792 -16.41 26.39 8.27
N VAL A 793 -17.72 26.43 8.19
CA VAL A 793 -18.54 27.49 8.78
C VAL A 793 -19.59 26.89 9.71
N GLU A 794 -19.95 27.62 10.75
CA GLU A 794 -21.05 27.23 11.63
C GLU A 794 -22.30 28.03 11.27
N GLU A 795 -23.40 27.33 11.01
CA GLU A 795 -24.71 27.94 10.76
C GLU A 795 -25.80 27.16 11.48
N ASN A 796 -26.55 27.87 12.37
CA ASN A 796 -27.59 27.27 13.22
C ASN A 796 -27.10 26.09 14.08
N GLY A 797 -25.88 26.22 14.64
CA GLY A 797 -25.26 25.17 15.47
C GLY A 797 -24.80 23.92 14.69
N LYS A 798 -24.75 23.99 13.35
CA LYS A 798 -24.28 22.89 12.49
C LYS A 798 -23.07 23.32 11.66
N LYS A 799 -22.07 22.48 11.62
CA LYS A 799 -20.91 22.64 10.75
C LYS A 799 -21.31 22.40 9.29
N LYS A 800 -20.84 23.26 8.40
CA LYS A 800 -21.03 23.15 6.95
C LYS A 800 -19.73 23.44 6.24
N MET A 801 -19.55 22.88 5.05
CA MET A 801 -18.46 23.21 4.15
C MET A 801 -18.93 24.31 3.19
N ALA A 802 -18.33 25.50 3.28
CA ALA A 802 -18.62 26.63 2.41
C ALA A 802 -17.85 26.57 1.08
N GLY A 803 -16.73 25.88 1.03
CA GLY A 803 -15.92 25.70 -0.16
C GLY A 803 -14.71 24.80 0.10
N VAL A 804 -14.08 24.35 -0.97
CA VAL A 804 -12.82 23.60 -0.96
C VAL A 804 -11.90 24.11 -2.07
N VAL A 805 -10.62 24.30 -1.73
CA VAL A 805 -9.53 24.56 -2.67
C VAL A 805 -8.54 23.40 -2.59
N ARG A 806 -7.99 22.98 -3.72
CA ARG A 806 -7.17 21.79 -3.84
C ARG A 806 -5.95 22.03 -4.72
N ILE A 807 -4.82 21.45 -4.33
CA ILE A 807 -3.67 21.23 -5.21
C ILE A 807 -3.35 19.74 -5.23
N ILE A 808 -3.01 19.21 -6.41
CA ILE A 808 -2.57 17.84 -6.64
C ILE A 808 -1.23 17.91 -7.35
N SER A 809 -0.15 17.56 -6.65
CA SER A 809 1.19 17.60 -7.21
C SER A 809 1.55 16.31 -7.96
N ASP A 810 2.45 16.46 -8.92
CA ASP A 810 3.18 15.31 -9.45
C ASP A 810 4.09 14.68 -8.38
N PRO A 811 4.59 13.44 -8.61
CA PRO A 811 5.41 12.73 -7.64
C PRO A 811 6.71 13.44 -7.24
N TRP A 812 7.18 14.38 -8.05
CA TRP A 812 8.45 15.10 -7.86
C TRP A 812 8.26 16.52 -7.32
N LYS A 813 6.99 16.95 -7.14
CA LYS A 813 6.59 18.28 -6.65
C LYS A 813 7.02 19.45 -7.56
N GLU A 814 7.25 19.17 -8.83
CA GLU A 814 7.60 20.20 -9.81
C GLU A 814 6.39 21.00 -10.24
N THR A 815 5.29 20.30 -10.44
CA THR A 815 4.04 20.91 -10.86
C THR A 815 2.88 20.46 -9.99
N ALA A 816 1.90 21.34 -9.78
CA ALA A 816 0.64 20.98 -9.14
C ALA A 816 -0.55 21.54 -9.89
N GLU A 817 -1.58 20.72 -10.07
CA GLU A 817 -2.89 21.17 -10.55
C GLU A 817 -3.64 21.87 -9.42
N TYR A 818 -4.13 23.05 -9.70
CA TYR A 818 -4.96 23.86 -8.79
C TYR A 818 -6.43 23.79 -9.18
N ALA A 819 -7.29 23.69 -8.18
CA ALA A 819 -8.73 23.74 -8.37
C ALA A 819 -9.46 24.28 -7.15
N ILE A 820 -10.53 25.04 -7.35
CA ILE A 820 -11.36 25.59 -6.28
C ILE A 820 -12.84 25.48 -6.61
N VAL A 821 -13.67 25.28 -5.60
CA VAL A 821 -15.12 25.49 -5.65
C VAL A 821 -15.60 26.10 -4.34
N VAL A 822 -16.47 27.11 -4.45
CA VAL A 822 -17.16 27.73 -3.32
C VAL A 822 -18.65 27.54 -3.55
N ALA A 823 -19.38 27.02 -2.55
CA ALA A 823 -20.81 26.81 -2.63
C ALA A 823 -21.56 28.13 -2.87
N ASP A 824 -22.63 28.09 -3.69
CA ASP A 824 -23.32 29.28 -4.19
C ASP A 824 -23.73 30.29 -3.10
N PRO A 825 -24.24 29.86 -1.92
CA PRO A 825 -24.58 30.82 -0.85
C PRO A 825 -23.38 31.59 -0.25
N TRP A 826 -22.16 31.13 -0.49
CA TRP A 826 -20.92 31.68 0.08
C TRP A 826 -20.03 32.37 -0.95
N GLN A 827 -20.48 32.46 -2.21
CA GLN A 827 -19.78 33.17 -3.28
C GLN A 827 -19.83 34.68 -3.08
N ALA A 828 -18.92 35.43 -3.72
CA ALA A 828 -18.78 36.88 -3.64
C ALA A 828 -18.47 37.46 -2.23
N LEU A 829 -18.20 36.64 -1.25
CA LEU A 829 -17.85 37.03 0.11
C LEU A 829 -16.33 37.15 0.37
N GLY A 830 -15.50 37.03 -0.67
CA GLY A 830 -14.03 37.07 -0.59
C GLY A 830 -13.39 35.73 -0.17
N LEU A 831 -14.19 34.68 0.03
CA LEU A 831 -13.71 33.39 0.49
C LEU A 831 -12.77 32.74 -0.53
N GLY A 832 -13.10 32.81 -1.84
CA GLY A 832 -12.28 32.25 -2.92
C GLY A 832 -10.87 32.85 -2.95
N ASP A 833 -10.75 34.16 -2.78
CA ASP A 833 -9.47 34.88 -2.75
C ASP A 833 -8.58 34.39 -1.59
N VAL A 834 -9.13 34.38 -0.37
CA VAL A 834 -8.39 33.97 0.85
C VAL A 834 -7.96 32.52 0.78
N MET A 835 -8.84 31.62 0.30
CA MET A 835 -8.51 30.19 0.13
C MET A 835 -7.43 29.98 -0.92
N THR A 836 -7.46 30.74 -2.02
CA THR A 836 -6.43 30.67 -3.08
C THR A 836 -5.07 31.13 -2.55
N ASP A 837 -5.03 32.26 -1.85
CA ASP A 837 -3.78 32.76 -1.24
C ASP A 837 -3.20 31.72 -0.26
N PHE A 838 -4.05 31.14 0.58
CA PHE A 838 -3.63 30.15 1.57
C PHE A 838 -3.09 28.87 0.95
N ILE A 839 -3.74 28.33 -0.09
CA ILE A 839 -3.25 27.12 -0.75
C ILE A 839 -1.94 27.34 -1.51
N LEU A 840 -1.71 28.56 -2.06
CA LEU A 840 -0.46 28.92 -2.69
C LEU A 840 0.69 29.08 -1.68
N GLU A 841 0.41 29.57 -0.46
CA GLU A 841 1.37 29.54 0.65
C GLU A 841 1.78 28.09 0.96
N ILE A 842 0.79 27.20 1.09
CA ILE A 842 1.02 25.78 1.37
C ILE A 842 1.79 25.10 0.23
N ALA A 843 1.51 25.45 -1.02
CA ALA A 843 2.25 24.92 -2.16
C ALA A 843 3.75 25.24 -2.09
N ARG A 844 4.10 26.47 -1.67
CA ARG A 844 5.52 26.87 -1.41
C ARG A 844 6.15 26.05 -0.29
N ASP A 845 5.41 25.87 0.82
CA ASP A 845 5.87 25.08 1.96
C ASP A 845 6.09 23.61 1.58
N MET A 846 5.28 23.07 0.68
CA MET A 846 5.42 21.72 0.14
C MET A 846 6.60 21.58 -0.83
N GLY A 847 7.21 22.71 -1.29
CA GLY A 847 8.31 22.74 -2.24
C GLY A 847 7.87 22.51 -3.69
N ILE A 848 6.65 22.88 -4.03
CA ILE A 848 6.13 22.81 -5.40
C ILE A 848 6.73 24.00 -6.17
N GLU A 849 7.23 23.74 -7.39
CA GLU A 849 7.89 24.78 -8.18
C GLU A 849 6.92 25.59 -9.07
N LYS A 850 5.87 24.91 -9.55
CA LYS A 850 4.88 25.50 -10.44
C LYS A 850 3.47 25.05 -10.09
N VAL A 851 2.52 25.97 -10.18
CA VAL A 851 1.09 25.68 -10.05
C VAL A 851 0.40 25.99 -11.36
N HIS A 852 -0.41 25.06 -11.86
CA HIS A 852 -1.21 25.29 -13.07
C HIS A 852 -2.69 25.08 -12.80
N ALA A 853 -3.52 25.74 -13.60
CA ALA A 853 -4.97 25.64 -13.55
C ALA A 853 -5.56 25.60 -14.94
N GLU A 854 -6.56 24.74 -15.14
CA GLU A 854 -7.41 24.75 -16.31
C GLU A 854 -8.69 25.54 -16.01
N VAL A 855 -9.01 26.53 -16.79
CA VAL A 855 -10.15 27.45 -16.56
C VAL A 855 -10.91 27.66 -17.83
N LEU A 856 -12.24 27.47 -17.83
CA LEU A 856 -13.08 27.80 -18.97
C LEU A 856 -12.93 29.31 -19.34
N ASN A 857 -12.82 29.62 -20.63
CA ASN A 857 -12.69 30.98 -21.14
C ASN A 857 -13.85 31.90 -20.71
N VAL A 858 -15.04 31.30 -20.51
CA VAL A 858 -16.25 32.00 -20.06
C VAL A 858 -16.24 32.30 -18.56
N ASN A 859 -15.35 31.69 -17.78
CA ASN A 859 -15.22 31.94 -16.34
C ASN A 859 -14.30 33.14 -16.07
N LYS A 860 -14.79 34.35 -16.40
CA LYS A 860 -14.01 35.58 -16.26
C LYS A 860 -13.57 35.88 -14.84
N ILE A 861 -14.39 35.50 -13.84
CA ILE A 861 -14.07 35.75 -12.42
C ILE A 861 -12.83 34.94 -12.05
N MET A 862 -12.80 33.65 -12.39
CA MET A 862 -11.68 32.77 -12.07
C MET A 862 -10.41 33.19 -12.85
N ASN A 863 -10.53 33.48 -14.13
CA ASN A 863 -9.41 33.98 -14.94
C ASN A 863 -8.79 35.21 -14.31
N GLY A 864 -9.59 36.23 -13.96
CA GLY A 864 -9.10 37.46 -13.32
C GLY A 864 -8.47 37.25 -11.97
N MET A 865 -9.08 36.38 -11.13
CA MET A 865 -8.55 36.03 -9.79
C MET A 865 -7.16 35.38 -9.87
N LEU A 866 -6.90 34.56 -10.90
CA LEU A 866 -5.59 33.92 -11.11
C LEU A 866 -4.59 34.92 -11.73
N GLU A 867 -5.01 35.72 -12.69
CA GLU A 867 -4.17 36.77 -13.31
C GLU A 867 -3.68 37.77 -12.25
N ASP A 868 -4.54 38.22 -11.33
CA ASP A 868 -4.19 39.12 -10.22
C ASP A 868 -3.09 38.51 -9.29
N ARG A 869 -2.91 37.17 -9.28
CA ARG A 869 -1.87 36.44 -8.54
C ARG A 869 -0.65 36.10 -9.37
N GLY A 870 -0.57 36.57 -10.58
CA GLY A 870 0.59 36.40 -11.47
C GLY A 870 0.57 35.11 -12.29
N PHE A 871 -0.55 34.40 -12.35
CA PHE A 871 -0.68 33.31 -13.32
C PHE A 871 -0.63 33.86 -14.74
N THR A 872 0.16 33.25 -15.60
CA THR A 872 0.30 33.57 -17.01
C THR A 872 -0.44 32.56 -17.88
N ARG A 873 -1.16 33.03 -18.86
CA ARG A 873 -1.82 32.16 -19.83
C ARG A 873 -0.78 31.58 -20.79
N LYS A 874 -0.71 30.27 -20.92
CA LYS A 874 0.26 29.56 -21.78
C LYS A 874 -0.35 29.06 -23.07
N ASP A 875 -1.56 28.49 -23.01
CA ASP A 875 -2.27 27.92 -24.15
C ASP A 875 -3.79 28.08 -23.99
N ALA A 876 -4.51 28.04 -25.11
CA ALA A 876 -5.97 28.02 -25.10
C ALA A 876 -6.43 27.05 -26.17
N ASP A 877 -6.94 25.89 -25.76
CA ASP A 877 -7.54 24.92 -26.65
C ASP A 877 -9.01 24.70 -26.32
N LEU A 878 -9.86 24.58 -27.36
CA LEU A 878 -11.27 24.21 -27.27
C LEU A 878 -12.11 24.96 -26.19
N GLY A 879 -11.78 26.20 -25.88
CA GLY A 879 -12.53 27.04 -24.92
C GLY A 879 -12.05 26.93 -23.46
N VAL A 880 -10.89 26.34 -23.21
CA VAL A 880 -10.20 26.23 -21.90
C VAL A 880 -8.89 27.02 -21.94
N ASN A 881 -8.63 27.83 -20.92
CA ASN A 881 -7.35 28.51 -20.70
C ASN A 881 -6.47 27.64 -19.81
N TYR A 882 -5.26 27.39 -20.23
CA TYR A 882 -4.20 26.85 -19.36
C TYR A 882 -3.44 28.01 -18.72
N MET A 883 -3.48 28.09 -17.40
CA MET A 883 -2.86 29.14 -16.60
C MET A 883 -1.73 28.56 -15.77
N GLU A 884 -0.55 29.19 -15.72
CA GLU A 884 0.62 28.72 -14.98
C GLU A 884 1.24 29.82 -14.13
N LEU A 885 1.63 29.48 -12.90
CA LEU A 885 2.37 30.31 -11.94
C LEU A 885 3.63 29.57 -11.49
N SER A 886 4.80 30.19 -11.59
CA SER A 886 6.01 29.74 -10.87
C SER A 886 6.01 30.32 -9.46
N ILE A 887 6.23 29.52 -8.42
CA ILE A 887 6.06 29.91 -7.01
C ILE A 887 7.34 29.76 -6.19
#